data_88a0320788a0844a612548e0271de264
#
_entry.id   88a0320788a0844a612548e0271de264
#
_cell.length_a   1.000
_cell.length_b   1.000
_cell.length_c   1.000
_cell.angle_alpha   90.00
_cell.angle_beta   90.00
_cell.angle_gamma   90.00
#
_symmetry.space_group_name_H-M   'P 1'
#
loop_
_entity.id
_entity.type
_entity.pdbx_description
1 polymer ?
#
loop_
_entity_poly.entity_id
_entity_poly.type
_entity_poly.pdbx_seq_one_letter_code
_entity_poly.pdbx_strand_id
1 'polypeptide(L)'
;MATIFNEDNTIEQMMLSTLQKNGWKYIPAEELPRMYSDVLVEPMVKEALIRLNPEIAEDPSRADEVIYKLRTLILSVQPHNLVTQNEIFKKMIFEENSYPFGKDGRMVPIRFFGTMRKEDLALNEYVVTNQWIYPQAEGGKRLDIVLLINGFPIAIGELKTPVRSAITWLDAAGDISAYEKSIPAMFVTNVFNFATEGKCYRYGSINMPINMWGPWHTATHKSEGSLADVKISVEDMISPKNVMDIFQFFTMFATDKKYRKYKIICRYQQFEGANMIVNRVIAGYPKKGLIWHFQGSGKSLLMVFAAQKLRMIPELKNPTVVIVDDRIDLETQITATFNASDIPNLTSAATKEELLSFFRGDMRKILITTIFKFGEVSGELNPRDNIIVMVDEAHRTQEGDLGEKMRMALPNAFFFGLTGTPINRVDKNTFATFGAEEDRTGYMSRYSFSDSIRDGATLPLHFEPVPVELHVDKEKLDREFEAMTDEAGLSKDEKNELSRRVNMKAIMYNPARIRKVCEHIAKHFKEKIEPNGYKGQVVVYDRECCLMYKAVLDELLGEEASTIVMDTNNDKEDRYKKYRRDRDAEGKVLDTFRDPASPLKLVIVTAKLLTGFDAPILQVMYLDKPMKDHTLLQAICRTNRTYDQGKTHGLIVDYIGIFDDVARALDFDENSMRKIITNIEEIKKQLPTLLKKCLGYFLGVDRTIEGWEGLMAAQECLPTNKEKDAFAADYRVLNRAWDALSPDVFLNAYKADYQWLSRVYESVKPTDGRGGLIWASLGAKTIELVHQNLTVGEADEDVEILAMDADLIDEFLEKQKDVKKTTKKIEINLVAKIMNHTKDPKFIKLGEKLETLREKHEQGLVTSIEFLKLLLELAKEAAQAEKK
;
A
#
# COMPACT_ATOMS: atom_id res chain seq x y z
N MET A 1 6.91 -13.15 49.64
CA MET A 1 7.75 -11.99 49.34
C MET A 1 7.05 -11.27 48.21
N ALA A 2 6.62 -10.02 48.42
CA ALA A 2 6.11 -9.21 47.32
C ALA A 2 7.25 -9.08 46.31
N THR A 3 7.00 -9.40 45.07
CA THR A 3 7.96 -9.20 43.98
C THR A 3 8.30 -7.71 43.91
N ILE A 4 9.57 -7.37 43.89
CA ILE A 4 10.04 -5.97 43.80
C ILE A 4 9.44 -5.25 42.58
N PHE A 5 9.20 -6.00 41.52
CA PHE A 5 8.53 -5.52 40.30
C PHE A 5 7.29 -6.39 40.05
N ASN A 6 6.11 -5.79 40.10
CA ASN A 6 4.84 -6.40 39.72
C ASN A 6 4.09 -5.48 38.74
N GLU A 7 2.95 -5.92 38.25
CA GLU A 7 2.11 -5.20 37.31
C GLU A 7 1.68 -3.84 37.87
N ASP A 8 1.14 -3.85 39.11
CA ASP A 8 0.58 -2.66 39.74
C ASP A 8 1.66 -1.59 40.00
N ASN A 9 2.84 -1.97 40.49
CA ASN A 9 3.88 -1.00 40.90
C ASN A 9 4.84 -0.62 39.75
N THR A 10 4.75 -1.28 38.57
CA THR A 10 5.67 -1.02 37.46
C THR A 10 4.92 -0.44 36.26
N ILE A 11 4.04 -1.22 35.64
CA ILE A 11 3.37 -0.79 34.38
C ILE A 11 2.24 0.18 34.68
N GLU A 12 1.37 -0.14 35.63
CA GLU A 12 0.22 0.71 35.94
C GLU A 12 0.68 2.10 36.44
N GLN A 13 1.67 2.17 37.36
CA GLN A 13 2.21 3.46 37.82
C GLN A 13 2.92 4.24 36.71
N MET A 14 3.64 3.54 35.81
CA MET A 14 4.23 4.17 34.63
C MET A 14 3.14 4.79 33.74
N MET A 15 2.08 4.04 33.45
CA MET A 15 0.96 4.51 32.63
C MET A 15 0.28 5.72 33.25
N LEU A 16 -0.09 5.65 34.55
CA LEU A 16 -0.73 6.76 35.24
C LEU A 16 0.14 8.01 35.25
N SER A 17 1.44 7.86 35.59
CA SER A 17 2.36 9.00 35.62
C SER A 17 2.59 9.63 34.24
N THR A 18 2.61 8.81 33.21
CA THR A 18 2.75 9.26 31.81
C THR A 18 1.52 10.03 31.36
N LEU A 19 0.33 9.51 31.64
CA LEU A 19 -0.93 10.13 31.26
C LEU A 19 -1.18 11.44 32.03
N GLN A 20 -0.82 11.50 33.32
CA GLN A 20 -0.90 12.74 34.10
C GLN A 20 0.00 13.85 33.51
N LYS A 21 1.22 13.52 33.13
CA LYS A 21 2.12 14.47 32.44
C LYS A 21 1.57 14.91 31.08
N ASN A 22 0.78 14.07 30.46
CA ASN A 22 0.18 14.30 29.13
C ASN A 22 -1.19 15.02 29.20
N GLY A 23 -1.59 15.51 30.37
CA GLY A 23 -2.78 16.35 30.54
C GLY A 23 -4.04 15.59 31.00
N TRP A 24 -3.91 14.33 31.43
CA TRP A 24 -5.00 13.58 32.04
C TRP A 24 -4.99 13.76 33.56
N LYS A 25 -6.15 14.05 34.15
CA LYS A 25 -6.31 14.10 35.60
C LYS A 25 -6.53 12.67 36.11
N TYR A 26 -5.69 12.23 37.03
CA TYR A 26 -5.90 10.95 37.70
C TYR A 26 -6.93 11.06 38.81
N ILE A 27 -7.94 10.21 38.78
CA ILE A 27 -8.93 10.05 39.86
C ILE A 27 -9.10 8.54 40.07
N PRO A 28 -8.83 8.02 41.29
CA PRO A 28 -9.09 6.63 41.62
C PRO A 28 -10.54 6.23 41.31
N ALA A 29 -10.80 5.00 40.88
CA ALA A 29 -12.14 4.58 40.52
C ALA A 29 -13.16 4.64 41.67
N GLU A 30 -12.71 4.47 42.90
CA GLU A 30 -13.52 4.60 44.10
C GLU A 30 -13.92 6.04 44.44
N GLU A 31 -13.18 7.03 43.98
CA GLU A 31 -13.47 8.48 44.16
C GLU A 31 -14.37 9.05 43.05
N LEU A 32 -14.60 8.30 41.99
CA LEU A 32 -15.48 8.73 40.91
C LEU A 32 -16.94 8.76 41.38
N PRO A 33 -17.72 9.82 41.11
CA PRO A 33 -19.12 9.95 41.54
C PRO A 33 -20.05 9.08 40.68
N ARG A 34 -19.93 7.76 40.81
CA ARG A 34 -20.75 6.78 40.10
C ARG A 34 -21.08 5.56 40.96
N MET A 35 -22.17 4.85 40.65
CA MET A 35 -22.38 3.50 41.17
C MET A 35 -21.54 2.50 40.36
N TYR A 36 -21.20 1.37 40.96
CA TYR A 36 -20.38 0.34 40.24
C TYR A 36 -21.03 -0.19 38.97
N SER A 37 -22.35 -0.14 38.88
CA SER A 37 -23.12 -0.54 37.71
C SER A 37 -23.14 0.50 36.57
N ASP A 38 -22.75 1.73 36.90
CA ASP A 38 -22.82 2.82 35.92
C ASP A 38 -21.62 2.76 34.97
N VAL A 39 -21.91 2.86 33.68
CA VAL A 39 -20.90 2.99 32.63
C VAL A 39 -20.44 4.45 32.50
N LEU A 40 -21.39 5.38 32.53
CA LEU A 40 -21.11 6.81 32.50
C LEU A 40 -20.85 7.36 33.93
N VAL A 41 -19.94 8.30 34.04
CA VAL A 41 -19.86 9.15 35.24
C VAL A 41 -20.84 10.30 35.03
N GLU A 42 -22.14 10.06 35.30
CA GLU A 42 -23.23 10.94 34.91
C GLU A 42 -23.09 12.39 35.44
N PRO A 43 -22.63 12.66 36.68
CA PRO A 43 -22.39 14.04 37.10
C PRO A 43 -21.41 14.78 36.20
N MET A 44 -20.32 14.12 35.77
CA MET A 44 -19.35 14.72 34.86
C MET A 44 -19.97 14.95 33.45
N VAL A 45 -20.78 14.00 32.96
CA VAL A 45 -21.49 14.16 31.69
C VAL A 45 -22.44 15.36 31.76
N LYS A 46 -23.20 15.50 32.86
CA LYS A 46 -24.11 16.61 33.09
C LYS A 46 -23.41 17.98 33.12
N GLU A 47 -22.31 18.05 33.84
CA GLU A 47 -21.48 19.28 33.91
C GLU A 47 -20.91 19.65 32.53
N ALA A 48 -20.45 18.67 31.76
CA ALA A 48 -19.96 18.89 30.40
C ALA A 48 -21.06 19.39 29.47
N LEU A 49 -22.26 18.79 29.51
CA LEU A 49 -23.41 19.22 28.72
C LEU A 49 -23.82 20.68 29.05
N ILE A 50 -23.82 21.04 30.32
CA ILE A 50 -24.12 22.42 30.76
C ILE A 50 -23.03 23.39 30.26
N ARG A 51 -21.75 23.01 30.40
CA ARG A 51 -20.61 23.84 30.00
C ARG A 51 -20.53 24.08 28.48
N LEU A 52 -20.89 23.07 27.68
CA LEU A 52 -20.74 23.12 26.23
C LEU A 52 -21.96 23.65 25.49
N ASN A 53 -23.13 23.75 26.15
CA ASN A 53 -24.40 24.09 25.49
C ASN A 53 -25.16 25.18 26.24
N PRO A 54 -25.32 26.40 25.67
CA PRO A 54 -26.06 27.49 26.27
C PRO A 54 -27.51 27.11 26.60
N GLU A 55 -28.20 26.38 25.71
CA GLU A 55 -29.60 25.98 25.90
C GLU A 55 -29.77 25.00 27.07
N ILE A 56 -28.76 24.20 27.40
CA ILE A 56 -28.78 23.34 28.58
C ILE A 56 -28.35 24.12 29.81
N ALA A 57 -27.46 25.10 29.66
CA ALA A 57 -27.10 25.98 30.76
C ALA A 57 -28.27 26.85 31.25
N GLU A 58 -29.21 27.27 30.36
CA GLU A 58 -30.45 27.95 30.69
C GLU A 58 -31.42 27.04 31.43
N ASP A 59 -31.43 25.75 31.16
CA ASP A 59 -32.30 24.76 31.80
C ASP A 59 -31.54 23.44 32.01
N PRO A 60 -30.81 23.26 33.11
CA PRO A 60 -30.01 22.09 33.42
C PRO A 60 -30.75 20.74 33.44
N SER A 61 -32.10 20.76 33.55
CA SER A 61 -32.91 19.52 33.51
C SER A 61 -32.87 18.84 32.15
N ARG A 62 -32.62 19.58 31.08
CA ARG A 62 -32.44 19.06 29.71
C ARG A 62 -31.27 18.11 29.59
N ALA A 63 -30.21 18.27 30.41
CA ALA A 63 -29.12 17.32 30.45
C ALA A 63 -29.58 15.91 30.86
N ASP A 64 -30.55 15.82 31.77
CA ASP A 64 -31.08 14.54 32.25
C ASP A 64 -31.84 13.79 31.12
N GLU A 65 -32.50 14.50 30.21
CA GLU A 65 -33.11 13.88 29.02
C GLU A 65 -32.05 13.27 28.08
N VAL A 66 -30.94 14.00 27.86
CA VAL A 66 -29.84 13.53 27.04
C VAL A 66 -29.16 12.30 27.66
N ILE A 67 -28.90 12.37 28.98
CA ILE A 67 -28.30 11.25 29.73
C ILE A 67 -29.22 10.02 29.72
N TYR A 68 -30.53 10.22 29.82
CA TYR A 68 -31.50 9.12 29.74
C TYR A 68 -31.43 8.38 28.39
N LYS A 69 -31.32 9.12 27.27
CA LYS A 69 -31.14 8.49 25.96
C LYS A 69 -29.85 7.71 25.85
N LEU A 70 -28.73 8.26 26.35
CA LEU A 70 -27.44 7.60 26.40
C LEU A 70 -27.50 6.31 27.22
N ARG A 71 -28.11 6.39 28.42
CA ARG A 71 -28.31 5.22 29.28
C ARG A 71 -29.13 4.13 28.60
N THR A 72 -30.20 4.51 27.90
CA THR A 72 -31.04 3.57 27.15
C THR A 72 -30.25 2.87 26.07
N LEU A 73 -29.43 3.60 25.32
CA LEU A 73 -28.54 3.05 24.31
C LEU A 73 -27.55 2.03 24.92
N ILE A 74 -26.88 2.40 26.01
CA ILE A 74 -25.88 1.58 26.69
C ILE A 74 -26.50 0.30 27.25
N LEU A 75 -27.65 0.39 27.90
CA LEU A 75 -28.34 -0.76 28.50
C LEU A 75 -28.98 -1.71 27.49
N SER A 76 -29.20 -1.28 26.28
CA SER A 76 -29.76 -2.10 25.20
C SER A 76 -28.75 -3.03 24.50
N VAL A 77 -27.45 -2.89 24.82
CA VAL A 77 -26.39 -3.63 24.15
C VAL A 77 -26.37 -5.12 24.52
N GLN A 78 -26.04 -5.94 23.52
CA GLN A 78 -25.73 -7.35 23.66
C GLN A 78 -24.39 -7.63 22.95
N PRO A 79 -23.65 -8.69 23.27
CA PRO A 79 -22.37 -8.96 22.63
C PRO A 79 -22.43 -8.99 21.09
N HIS A 80 -23.52 -9.49 20.50
CA HIS A 80 -23.67 -9.62 19.05
C HIS A 80 -24.00 -8.30 18.34
N ASN A 81 -24.49 -7.26 19.03
CA ASN A 81 -24.85 -5.96 18.46
C ASN A 81 -23.92 -4.82 18.93
N LEU A 82 -22.83 -5.12 19.65
CA LEU A 82 -21.94 -4.12 20.23
C LEU A 82 -21.43 -3.10 19.21
N VAL A 83 -20.98 -3.57 18.05
CA VAL A 83 -20.49 -2.67 16.97
C VAL A 83 -21.60 -1.73 16.48
N THR A 84 -22.82 -2.24 16.34
CA THR A 84 -23.97 -1.43 15.93
C THR A 84 -24.32 -0.37 16.98
N GLN A 85 -24.32 -0.73 18.27
CA GLN A 85 -24.59 0.24 19.34
C GLN A 85 -23.48 1.29 19.44
N ASN A 86 -22.24 0.91 19.23
CA ASN A 86 -21.11 1.85 19.19
C ASN A 86 -21.20 2.79 17.97
N GLU A 87 -21.66 2.32 16.82
CA GLU A 87 -21.94 3.18 15.65
C GLU A 87 -23.05 4.19 15.95
N ILE A 88 -24.16 3.74 16.54
CA ILE A 88 -25.28 4.61 16.96
C ILE A 88 -24.77 5.66 17.95
N PHE A 89 -23.94 5.26 18.92
CA PHE A 89 -23.32 6.20 19.84
C PHE A 89 -22.51 7.28 19.09
N LYS A 90 -21.63 6.87 18.18
CA LYS A 90 -20.82 7.83 17.42
C LYS A 90 -21.68 8.79 16.59
N LYS A 91 -22.72 8.27 15.91
CA LYS A 91 -23.69 9.10 15.17
C LYS A 91 -24.42 10.08 16.08
N MET A 92 -24.89 9.61 17.24
CA MET A 92 -25.55 10.45 18.24
C MET A 92 -24.66 11.61 18.73
N ILE A 93 -23.35 11.38 18.84
CA ILE A 93 -22.40 12.39 19.31
C ILE A 93 -22.06 13.43 18.23
N PHE A 94 -21.86 13.02 16.98
CA PHE A 94 -21.29 13.89 15.94
C PHE A 94 -22.23 14.24 14.78
N GLU A 95 -23.30 13.46 14.56
CA GLU A 95 -24.15 13.59 13.38
C GLU A 95 -25.63 13.82 13.73
N GLU A 96 -26.22 12.96 14.58
CA GLU A 96 -27.64 12.98 14.93
C GLU A 96 -27.87 13.58 16.34
N ASN A 97 -27.24 14.71 16.60
CA ASN A 97 -27.14 15.31 17.92
C ASN A 97 -28.14 16.50 18.14
N SER A 98 -29.18 16.62 17.35
CA SER A 98 -30.14 17.69 17.45
C SER A 98 -31.28 17.36 18.42
N TYR A 99 -31.60 18.33 19.28
CA TYR A 99 -32.65 18.25 20.30
C TYR A 99 -33.59 19.48 20.24
N PRO A 100 -34.84 19.36 20.66
CA PRO A 100 -35.82 20.45 20.59
C PRO A 100 -35.66 21.48 21.74
N PHE A 101 -34.44 21.92 21.98
CA PHE A 101 -34.05 22.80 23.11
C PHE A 101 -33.96 24.29 22.73
N GLY A 102 -34.16 24.64 21.48
CA GLY A 102 -34.20 26.01 21.04
C GLY A 102 -35.50 26.71 21.42
N LYS A 103 -35.56 28.04 21.24
CA LYS A 103 -36.79 28.81 21.41
C LYS A 103 -37.88 28.21 20.52
N ASP A 104 -39.10 28.13 21.07
CA ASP A 104 -40.29 27.57 20.40
C ASP A 104 -40.13 26.11 19.92
N GLY A 105 -39.29 25.32 20.61
CA GLY A 105 -39.05 23.94 20.26
C GLY A 105 -38.18 23.73 19.02
N ARG A 106 -37.44 24.75 18.59
CA ARG A 106 -36.50 24.64 17.49
C ARG A 106 -35.41 23.60 17.82
N MET A 107 -35.12 22.74 16.85
CA MET A 107 -34.04 21.78 16.96
C MET A 107 -32.68 22.47 16.98
N VAL A 108 -31.88 22.20 17.98
CA VAL A 108 -30.49 22.70 18.13
C VAL A 108 -29.53 21.57 18.29
N PRO A 109 -28.32 21.63 17.67
CA PRO A 109 -27.30 20.64 17.85
C PRO A 109 -26.68 20.74 19.25
N ILE A 110 -26.57 19.61 19.95
CA ILE A 110 -25.99 19.52 21.29
C ILE A 110 -24.54 19.01 21.17
N ARG A 111 -23.63 19.69 21.83
CA ARG A 111 -22.21 19.35 21.90
C ARG A 111 -21.94 18.48 23.12
N PHE A 112 -21.38 17.32 22.91
CA PHE A 112 -20.93 16.41 23.97
C PHE A 112 -19.45 16.60 24.30
N PHE A 113 -18.67 17.06 23.30
CA PHE A 113 -17.24 17.28 23.40
C PHE A 113 -16.85 18.60 22.72
N GLY A 114 -15.81 19.22 23.23
CA GLY A 114 -15.05 20.22 22.50
C GLY A 114 -14.16 19.52 21.46
N THR A 115 -14.18 19.98 20.22
CA THR A 115 -13.52 19.31 19.10
C THR A 115 -12.70 20.28 18.26
N MET A 116 -11.70 19.78 17.55
CA MET A 116 -10.86 20.43 16.53
C MET A 116 -9.99 21.59 17.00
N ARG A 117 -10.56 22.67 17.55
CA ARG A 117 -9.79 23.86 17.97
C ARG A 117 -9.18 23.66 19.35
N LYS A 118 -8.00 24.21 19.55
CA LYS A 118 -7.29 24.08 20.84
C LYS A 118 -8.12 24.61 22.02
N GLU A 119 -8.81 25.73 21.80
CA GLU A 119 -9.69 26.36 22.79
C GLU A 119 -10.89 25.47 23.11
N ASP A 120 -11.48 24.82 22.12
CA ASP A 120 -12.58 23.87 22.29
C ASP A 120 -12.13 22.59 22.99
N LEU A 121 -10.95 22.06 22.64
CA LEU A 121 -10.37 20.87 23.30
C LEU A 121 -10.13 21.12 24.80
N ALA A 122 -9.77 22.35 25.19
CA ALA A 122 -9.58 22.74 26.56
C ALA A 122 -10.90 22.80 27.39
N LEU A 123 -12.05 22.78 26.72
CA LEU A 123 -13.34 22.68 27.38
C LEU A 123 -13.69 21.25 27.83
N ASN A 124 -12.95 20.25 27.42
CA ASN A 124 -13.16 18.88 27.87
C ASN A 124 -12.46 18.63 29.20
N GLU A 125 -13.02 17.72 29.98
CA GLU A 125 -12.37 17.16 31.15
C GLU A 125 -11.81 15.78 30.79
N TYR A 126 -10.49 15.60 30.92
CA TYR A 126 -9.78 14.37 30.59
C TYR A 126 -9.38 13.69 31.89
N VAL A 127 -9.96 12.51 32.15
CA VAL A 127 -9.69 11.75 33.39
C VAL A 127 -9.15 10.36 33.05
N VAL A 128 -8.08 9.97 33.72
CA VAL A 128 -7.62 8.56 33.76
C VAL A 128 -7.95 8.00 35.14
N THR A 129 -8.50 6.79 35.13
CA THR A 129 -8.76 6.02 36.33
C THR A 129 -8.22 4.61 36.18
N ASN A 130 -7.90 3.98 37.28
CA ASN A 130 -7.43 2.59 37.31
C ASN A 130 -8.36 1.72 38.13
N GLN A 131 -8.23 0.39 37.95
CA GLN A 131 -8.93 -0.61 38.73
C GLN A 131 -10.46 -0.42 38.74
N TRP A 132 -11.01 -0.07 37.58
CA TRP A 132 -12.46 0.14 37.40
C TRP A 132 -13.22 -1.17 37.57
N ILE A 133 -14.03 -1.29 38.59
CA ILE A 133 -14.88 -2.44 38.82
C ILE A 133 -16.22 -2.26 38.14
N TYR A 134 -16.62 -3.28 37.36
CA TYR A 134 -17.97 -3.39 36.79
C TYR A 134 -18.62 -4.71 37.25
N PRO A 135 -19.80 -4.68 37.88
CA PRO A 135 -20.41 -5.86 38.49
C PRO A 135 -20.91 -6.86 37.46
N GLN A 136 -20.82 -8.16 37.78
CA GLN A 136 -21.44 -9.26 37.09
C GLN A 136 -22.07 -10.24 38.08
N ALA A 137 -22.96 -11.14 37.58
CA ALA A 137 -23.63 -12.15 38.39
C ALA A 137 -22.65 -13.10 39.10
N GLU A 138 -21.51 -13.40 38.47
CA GLU A 138 -20.49 -14.31 39.00
C GLU A 138 -19.17 -13.57 39.36
N GLY A 139 -19.26 -12.44 40.01
CA GLY A 139 -18.11 -11.61 40.37
C GLY A 139 -17.84 -10.49 39.37
N GLY A 140 -17.37 -9.33 39.83
CA GLY A 140 -17.14 -8.17 39.00
C GLY A 140 -15.90 -8.33 38.11
N LYS A 141 -15.88 -7.67 36.94
CA LYS A 141 -14.67 -7.45 36.13
C LYS A 141 -13.97 -6.19 36.62
N ARG A 142 -12.65 -6.27 36.66
CA ARG A 142 -11.78 -5.17 37.05
C ARG A 142 -10.92 -4.81 35.88
N LEU A 143 -11.07 -3.58 35.39
CA LEU A 143 -10.34 -3.04 34.24
C LEU A 143 -9.14 -2.25 34.78
N ASP A 144 -7.95 -2.47 34.24
CA ASP A 144 -6.74 -1.88 34.75
C ASP A 144 -6.68 -0.36 34.55
N ILE A 145 -6.94 0.11 33.33
CA ILE A 145 -6.96 1.54 32.96
C ILE A 145 -8.24 1.85 32.18
N VAL A 146 -8.94 2.91 32.59
CA VAL A 146 -10.05 3.48 31.83
C VAL A 146 -9.82 4.97 31.61
N LEU A 147 -9.94 5.41 30.36
CA LEU A 147 -9.84 6.81 29.97
C LEU A 147 -11.23 7.40 29.80
N LEU A 148 -11.47 8.51 30.49
CA LEU A 148 -12.75 9.23 30.45
C LEU A 148 -12.56 10.60 29.81
N ILE A 149 -13.45 10.97 28.91
CA ILE A 149 -13.60 12.36 28.46
C ILE A 149 -15.02 12.81 28.81
N ASN A 150 -15.13 13.88 29.59
CA ASN A 150 -16.41 14.40 30.06
C ASN A 150 -17.31 13.34 30.72
N GLY A 151 -16.71 12.35 31.42
CA GLY A 151 -17.44 11.27 32.07
C GLY A 151 -17.79 10.07 31.17
N PHE A 152 -17.43 10.09 29.89
CA PHE A 152 -17.61 8.96 28.97
C PHE A 152 -16.37 8.08 28.97
N PRO A 153 -16.46 6.76 29.26
CA PRO A 153 -15.33 5.84 29.08
C PRO A 153 -15.07 5.61 27.60
N ILE A 154 -13.98 6.21 27.09
CA ILE A 154 -13.65 6.22 25.66
C ILE A 154 -12.54 5.22 25.27
N ALA A 155 -11.72 4.78 26.22
CA ALA A 155 -10.71 3.78 25.97
C ALA A 155 -10.48 2.90 27.21
N ILE A 156 -10.20 1.63 26.98
CA ILE A 156 -9.90 0.63 27.99
C ILE A 156 -8.51 0.07 27.70
N GLY A 157 -7.66 0.05 28.71
CA GLY A 157 -6.32 -0.52 28.68
C GLY A 157 -6.20 -1.70 29.65
N GLU A 158 -5.58 -2.77 29.18
CA GLU A 158 -5.24 -3.94 29.98
C GLU A 158 -3.72 -4.08 30.01
N LEU A 159 -3.18 -4.32 31.17
CA LEU A 159 -1.76 -4.31 31.46
C LEU A 159 -1.27 -5.67 31.90
N LYS A 160 -0.03 -6.02 31.59
CA LYS A 160 0.63 -7.23 32.09
C LYS A 160 2.06 -6.90 32.56
N THR A 161 2.62 -7.79 33.33
CA THR A 161 3.95 -7.58 33.93
C THR A 161 5.08 -7.88 32.93
N PRO A 162 6.11 -7.01 32.81
CA PRO A 162 7.23 -7.22 31.88
C PRO A 162 8.21 -8.31 32.34
N VAL A 163 8.11 -8.77 33.62
CA VAL A 163 9.07 -9.69 34.22
C VAL A 163 8.70 -11.17 34.04
N ARG A 164 7.60 -11.48 33.38
CA ARG A 164 7.17 -12.85 33.06
C ARG A 164 7.20 -13.04 31.55
N SER A 165 8.17 -13.77 31.04
CA SER A 165 8.33 -14.01 29.59
C SER A 165 7.19 -14.80 28.94
N ALA A 166 6.41 -15.55 29.72
CA ALA A 166 5.27 -16.33 29.22
C ALA A 166 3.98 -15.50 29.08
N ILE A 167 3.94 -14.26 29.58
CA ILE A 167 2.78 -13.37 29.54
C ILE A 167 3.15 -12.18 28.68
N THR A 168 2.30 -11.90 27.68
CA THR A 168 2.54 -10.86 26.69
C THR A 168 1.33 -9.94 26.53
N TRP A 169 1.44 -8.92 25.70
CA TRP A 169 0.31 -8.08 25.32
C TRP A 169 -0.86 -8.89 24.71
N LEU A 170 -0.61 -10.09 24.14
CA LEU A 170 -1.67 -10.97 23.60
C LEU A 170 -2.62 -11.43 24.70
N ASP A 171 -2.11 -11.71 25.90
CA ASP A 171 -2.93 -12.08 27.05
C ASP A 171 -3.81 -10.90 27.49
N ALA A 172 -3.25 -9.70 27.54
CA ALA A 172 -3.99 -8.47 27.84
C ALA A 172 -5.09 -8.19 26.80
N ALA A 173 -4.77 -8.30 25.51
CA ALA A 173 -5.75 -8.16 24.44
C ALA A 173 -6.82 -9.26 24.49
N GLY A 174 -6.45 -10.48 24.90
CA GLY A 174 -7.37 -11.60 25.15
C GLY A 174 -8.37 -11.27 26.26
N ASP A 175 -7.92 -10.69 27.36
CA ASP A 175 -8.78 -10.25 28.47
C ASP A 175 -9.79 -9.20 27.98
N ILE A 176 -9.35 -8.20 27.22
CA ILE A 176 -10.26 -7.19 26.64
C ILE A 176 -11.30 -7.84 25.73
N SER A 177 -10.91 -8.79 24.88
CA SER A 177 -11.85 -9.51 24.02
C SER A 177 -12.87 -10.34 24.82
N ALA A 178 -12.47 -10.84 25.99
CA ALA A 178 -13.39 -11.50 26.91
C ALA A 178 -14.34 -10.51 27.60
N TYR A 179 -13.85 -9.29 27.93
CA TYR A 179 -14.70 -8.23 28.52
C TYR A 179 -15.74 -7.72 27.52
N GLU A 180 -15.40 -7.56 26.25
CA GLU A 180 -16.35 -7.17 25.20
C GLU A 180 -17.55 -8.13 25.13
N LYS A 181 -17.34 -9.40 25.43
CA LYS A 181 -18.41 -10.42 25.47
C LYS A 181 -19.18 -10.45 26.79
N SER A 182 -18.49 -10.22 27.90
CA SER A 182 -19.07 -10.39 29.22
C SER A 182 -19.68 -9.09 29.80
N ILE A 183 -19.15 -7.93 29.44
CA ILE A 183 -19.58 -6.61 29.88
C ILE A 183 -19.69 -5.62 28.69
N PRO A 184 -20.44 -5.95 27.61
CA PRO A 184 -20.48 -5.14 26.39
C PRO A 184 -20.92 -3.68 26.63
N ALA A 185 -21.65 -3.40 27.70
CA ALA A 185 -22.09 -2.06 28.06
C ALA A 185 -20.91 -1.08 28.21
N MET A 186 -19.79 -1.54 28.78
CA MET A 186 -18.58 -0.71 28.93
C MET A 186 -17.93 -0.31 27.61
N PHE A 187 -18.29 -0.96 26.51
CA PHE A 187 -17.69 -0.75 25.19
C PHE A 187 -18.61 0.01 24.21
N VAL A 188 -19.82 0.39 24.62
CA VAL A 188 -20.72 1.15 23.75
C VAL A 188 -20.16 2.54 23.42
N THR A 189 -19.46 3.18 24.34
CA THR A 189 -18.85 4.50 24.18
C THR A 189 -17.38 4.41 23.76
N ASN A 190 -16.85 3.22 23.62
CA ASN A 190 -15.43 2.96 23.36
C ASN A 190 -14.95 3.47 22.00
N VAL A 191 -13.81 4.13 21.97
CA VAL A 191 -13.13 4.58 20.75
C VAL A 191 -12.09 3.57 20.33
N PHE A 192 -11.23 3.13 21.27
CA PHE A 192 -10.20 2.11 21.05
C PHE A 192 -9.87 1.40 22.35
N ASN A 193 -9.20 0.27 22.24
CA ASN A 193 -8.61 -0.46 23.34
C ASN A 193 -7.10 -0.54 23.16
N PHE A 194 -6.35 -0.70 24.26
CA PHE A 194 -4.91 -0.90 24.20
C PHE A 194 -4.44 -1.96 25.18
N ALA A 195 -3.32 -2.59 24.86
CA ALA A 195 -2.72 -3.66 25.63
C ALA A 195 -1.20 -3.50 25.65
N THR A 196 -0.58 -3.75 26.80
CA THR A 196 0.88 -3.73 26.93
C THR A 196 1.36 -4.61 28.09
N GLU A 197 2.53 -5.22 27.92
CA GLU A 197 3.32 -5.84 28.97
C GLU A 197 4.58 -5.02 29.31
N GLY A 198 4.67 -3.78 28.79
CA GLY A 198 5.82 -2.90 29.02
C GLY A 198 6.98 -3.04 28.04
N LYS A 199 6.88 -3.91 27.05
CA LYS A 199 7.83 -4.04 25.93
C LYS A 199 7.20 -3.66 24.60
N CYS A 200 5.96 -4.08 24.40
CA CYS A 200 5.16 -3.75 23.23
C CYS A 200 3.92 -2.97 23.63
N TYR A 201 3.51 -2.02 22.81
CA TYR A 201 2.24 -1.33 22.93
C TYR A 201 1.39 -1.67 21.73
N ARG A 202 0.18 -2.17 21.94
CA ARG A 202 -0.76 -2.52 20.87
C ARG A 202 -2.12 -1.93 21.13
N TYR A 203 -2.80 -1.55 20.06
CA TYR A 203 -4.17 -1.05 20.13
C TYR A 203 -5.05 -1.63 19.04
N GLY A 204 -6.34 -1.65 19.32
CA GLY A 204 -7.35 -2.14 18.42
C GLY A 204 -8.72 -1.52 18.69
N SER A 205 -9.68 -1.74 17.81
CA SER A 205 -11.08 -1.39 18.02
C SER A 205 -11.87 -2.55 18.62
N ILE A 206 -13.09 -2.28 19.04
CA ILE A 206 -14.01 -3.30 19.54
C ILE A 206 -14.22 -4.42 18.52
N ASN A 207 -14.26 -5.66 19.01
CA ASN A 207 -14.40 -6.89 18.22
C ASN A 207 -13.33 -7.08 17.11
N MET A 208 -12.23 -6.34 17.14
CA MET A 208 -11.13 -6.51 16.21
C MET A 208 -10.35 -7.78 16.55
N PRO A 209 -10.10 -8.68 15.58
CA PRO A 209 -9.24 -9.85 15.82
C PRO A 209 -7.88 -9.43 16.38
N ILE A 210 -7.39 -10.14 17.40
CA ILE A 210 -6.15 -9.76 18.12
C ILE A 210 -4.94 -9.69 17.19
N ASN A 211 -4.85 -10.57 16.19
CA ASN A 211 -3.79 -10.55 15.18
C ASN A 211 -3.83 -9.32 14.26
N MET A 212 -4.88 -8.51 14.31
CA MET A 212 -4.99 -7.24 13.60
C MET A 212 -4.67 -6.02 14.48
N TRP A 213 -4.41 -6.21 15.78
CA TRP A 213 -3.95 -5.11 16.63
C TRP A 213 -2.56 -4.67 16.19
N GLY A 214 -2.29 -3.38 16.23
CA GLY A 214 -1.04 -2.80 15.73
C GLY A 214 -0.32 -1.93 16.72
N PRO A 215 0.97 -1.66 16.48
CA PRO A 215 1.74 -0.71 17.25
C PRO A 215 1.30 0.73 16.98
N TRP A 216 1.63 1.62 17.90
CA TRP A 216 1.62 3.05 17.67
C TRP A 216 3.05 3.58 17.74
N HIS A 217 3.55 4.10 16.63
CA HIS A 217 4.87 4.72 16.51
C HIS A 217 4.75 6.20 16.15
N THR A 218 5.82 6.92 16.34
CA THR A 218 5.95 8.31 15.86
C THR A 218 6.91 8.37 14.67
N ALA A 219 6.94 9.50 13.96
CA ALA A 219 7.86 9.72 12.85
C ALA A 219 9.34 9.55 13.27
N THR A 220 9.67 9.84 14.53
CA THR A 220 11.04 9.85 15.06
C THR A 220 11.38 8.64 15.92
N HIS A 221 10.39 7.84 16.32
CA HIS A 221 10.60 6.70 17.21
C HIS A 221 9.75 5.51 16.77
N LYS A 222 10.42 4.46 16.31
CA LYS A 222 9.81 3.24 15.78
C LYS A 222 10.32 1.97 16.44
N SER A 223 11.10 2.08 17.54
CA SER A 223 11.61 0.95 18.29
C SER A 223 10.60 0.43 19.30
N GLU A 224 10.73 -0.83 19.65
CA GLU A 224 9.97 -1.53 20.68
C GLU A 224 10.92 -2.38 21.54
N GLY A 225 10.48 -2.80 22.70
CA GLY A 225 11.21 -3.73 23.56
C GLY A 225 11.51 -3.19 24.96
N SER A 226 11.22 -1.92 25.23
CA SER A 226 11.48 -1.29 26.53
C SER A 226 10.29 -0.49 27.06
N LEU A 227 10.29 -0.23 28.38
CA LEU A 227 9.32 0.68 29.02
C LEU A 227 9.37 2.10 28.42
N ALA A 228 10.54 2.55 27.98
CA ALA A 228 10.70 3.86 27.35
C ALA A 228 10.00 3.93 26.01
N ASP A 229 10.07 2.87 25.20
CA ASP A 229 9.38 2.78 23.90
C ASP A 229 7.86 2.80 24.09
N VAL A 230 7.35 2.01 25.03
CA VAL A 230 5.91 2.01 25.37
C VAL A 230 5.45 3.39 25.83
N LYS A 231 6.24 4.05 26.66
CA LYS A 231 5.94 5.40 27.15
C LYS A 231 5.78 6.40 26.02
N ILE A 232 6.69 6.40 25.03
CA ILE A 232 6.61 7.28 23.85
C ILE A 232 5.34 7.02 23.04
N SER A 233 4.99 5.75 22.83
CA SER A 233 3.76 5.37 22.13
C SER A 233 2.50 5.87 22.83
N VAL A 234 2.46 5.75 24.18
CA VAL A 234 1.36 6.22 25.02
C VAL A 234 1.27 7.75 25.04
N GLU A 235 2.41 8.44 25.21
CA GLU A 235 2.47 9.91 25.21
C GLU A 235 1.93 10.51 23.92
N ASP A 236 2.22 9.90 22.78
CA ASP A 236 1.74 10.41 21.49
C ASP A 236 0.28 10.00 21.24
N MET A 237 -0.04 8.70 21.24
CA MET A 237 -1.39 8.23 20.90
C MET A 237 -2.45 8.76 21.87
N ILE A 238 -2.16 8.72 23.16
CA ILE A 238 -3.12 9.06 24.24
C ILE A 238 -3.00 10.55 24.64
N SER A 239 -2.42 11.40 23.83
CA SER A 239 -2.55 12.83 24.04
C SER A 239 -4.02 13.27 23.83
N PRO A 240 -4.56 14.20 24.65
CA PRO A 240 -5.93 14.68 24.50
C PRO A 240 -6.32 15.07 23.09
N LYS A 241 -5.41 15.73 22.37
CA LYS A 241 -5.60 16.12 20.97
C LYS A 241 -5.74 14.91 20.05
N ASN A 242 -4.82 13.94 20.14
CA ASN A 242 -4.81 12.78 19.24
C ASN A 242 -5.99 11.85 19.54
N VAL A 243 -6.35 11.66 20.81
CA VAL A 243 -7.53 10.87 21.19
C VAL A 243 -8.80 11.45 20.59
N MET A 244 -9.02 12.78 20.71
CA MET A 244 -10.18 13.44 20.12
C MET A 244 -10.16 13.39 18.60
N ASP A 245 -8.99 13.50 17.97
CA ASP A 245 -8.79 13.38 16.54
C ASP A 245 -9.13 11.96 16.04
N ILE A 246 -8.65 10.94 16.77
CA ILE A 246 -8.95 9.52 16.50
C ILE A 246 -10.47 9.29 16.64
N PHE A 247 -11.08 9.76 17.69
CA PHE A 247 -12.50 9.57 17.94
C PHE A 247 -13.35 10.15 16.82
N GLN A 248 -13.08 11.38 16.42
CA GLN A 248 -13.91 12.09 15.45
C GLN A 248 -13.66 11.61 14.02
N PHE A 249 -12.39 11.50 13.59
CA PHE A 249 -12.02 11.35 12.19
C PHE A 249 -11.33 10.04 11.80
N PHE A 250 -10.72 9.33 12.76
CA PHE A 250 -9.87 8.18 12.47
C PHE A 250 -10.44 6.85 12.95
N THR A 251 -11.73 6.83 13.25
CA THR A 251 -12.54 5.62 13.42
C THR A 251 -13.74 5.68 12.49
N MET A 252 -14.12 4.54 11.94
CA MET A 252 -15.28 4.42 11.07
C MET A 252 -15.89 3.03 11.20
N PHE A 253 -17.09 2.86 10.65
CA PHE A 253 -17.77 1.58 10.59
C PHE A 253 -17.90 1.13 9.15
N ALA A 254 -17.77 -0.17 8.92
CA ALA A 254 -17.92 -0.77 7.61
C ALA A 254 -18.74 -2.06 7.70
N THR A 255 -19.31 -2.46 6.56
CA THR A 255 -20.09 -3.68 6.44
C THR A 255 -19.44 -4.59 5.42
N ASP A 256 -19.17 -5.85 5.80
CA ASP A 256 -18.57 -6.82 4.88
C ASP A 256 -19.63 -7.40 3.91
N LYS A 257 -19.18 -8.20 2.93
CA LYS A 257 -20.04 -8.87 1.95
C LYS A 257 -21.06 -9.85 2.58
N LYS A 258 -20.86 -10.22 3.86
CA LYS A 258 -21.76 -11.08 4.65
C LYS A 258 -22.68 -10.27 5.56
N TYR A 259 -22.77 -8.96 5.32
CA TYR A 259 -23.56 -8.00 6.13
C TYR A 259 -23.16 -7.91 7.59
N ARG A 260 -21.92 -8.27 7.96
CA ARG A 260 -21.41 -8.11 9.31
C ARG A 260 -20.75 -6.74 9.43
N LYS A 261 -21.18 -5.97 10.42
CA LYS A 261 -20.55 -4.68 10.76
C LYS A 261 -19.28 -4.89 11.55
N TYR A 262 -18.29 -4.07 11.27
CA TYR A 262 -17.05 -4.00 12.02
C TYR A 262 -16.56 -2.56 12.12
N LYS A 263 -15.82 -2.27 13.18
CA LYS A 263 -15.24 -0.95 13.42
C LYS A 263 -13.80 -0.94 12.94
N ILE A 264 -13.45 0.07 12.19
CA ILE A 264 -12.10 0.35 11.71
C ILE A 264 -11.50 1.46 12.57
N ILE A 265 -10.25 1.30 12.98
CA ILE A 265 -9.42 2.34 13.56
C ILE A 265 -8.17 2.51 12.69
N CYS A 266 -7.69 3.75 12.54
CA CYS A 266 -6.47 4.02 11.77
C CYS A 266 -5.24 3.31 12.34
N ARG A 267 -4.27 3.04 11.47
CA ARG A 267 -2.90 2.76 11.85
C ARG A 267 -2.14 4.09 12.01
N TYR A 268 -1.06 4.09 12.81
CA TYR A 268 -0.30 5.31 13.08
C TYR A 268 0.20 6.02 11.80
N GLN A 269 0.66 5.25 10.79
CA GLN A 269 1.10 5.82 9.50
C GLN A 269 -0.06 6.43 8.70
N GLN A 270 -1.28 5.92 8.86
CA GLN A 270 -2.47 6.51 8.24
C GLN A 270 -2.86 7.81 8.95
N PHE A 271 -2.79 7.81 10.29
CA PHE A 271 -3.03 8.99 11.11
C PHE A 271 -2.03 10.11 10.79
N GLU A 272 -0.75 9.78 10.77
CA GLU A 272 0.33 10.71 10.43
C GLU A 272 0.15 11.27 9.01
N GLY A 273 0.06 10.40 8.00
CA GLY A 273 -0.04 10.82 6.60
C GLY A 273 -1.29 11.64 6.29
N ALA A 274 -2.45 11.27 6.84
CA ALA A 274 -3.69 12.02 6.67
C ALA A 274 -3.60 13.40 7.35
N ASN A 275 -3.07 13.47 8.57
CA ASN A 275 -2.87 14.75 9.27
C ASN A 275 -1.85 15.64 8.58
N MET A 276 -0.80 15.10 7.98
CA MET A 276 0.14 15.87 7.17
C MET A 276 -0.55 16.52 5.96
N ILE A 277 -1.38 15.75 5.24
CA ILE A 277 -2.21 16.30 4.14
C ILE A 277 -3.09 17.43 4.64
N VAL A 278 -3.86 17.20 5.71
CA VAL A 278 -4.77 18.18 6.29
C VAL A 278 -4.04 19.45 6.72
N ASN A 279 -2.94 19.33 7.45
CA ASN A 279 -2.16 20.46 7.93
C ASN A 279 -1.57 21.27 6.77
N ARG A 280 -1.14 20.63 5.69
CA ARG A 280 -0.63 21.31 4.49
C ARG A 280 -1.71 22.08 3.76
N VAL A 281 -2.92 21.53 3.68
CA VAL A 281 -4.06 22.24 3.09
C VAL A 281 -4.46 23.45 3.93
N ILE A 282 -4.47 23.32 5.26
CA ILE A 282 -4.77 24.44 6.18
C ILE A 282 -3.69 25.53 6.06
N ALA A 283 -2.43 25.16 5.93
CA ALA A 283 -1.32 26.10 5.76
C ALA A 283 -1.37 26.85 4.40
N GLY A 284 -2.11 26.32 3.41
CA GLY A 284 -2.28 26.91 2.09
C GLY A 284 -1.11 26.70 1.12
N TYR A 285 0.04 26.28 1.61
CA TYR A 285 1.26 26.05 0.83
C TYR A 285 2.21 25.07 1.55
N PRO A 286 2.99 24.26 0.80
CA PRO A 286 2.98 24.07 -0.66
C PRO A 286 1.73 23.32 -1.13
N LYS A 287 1.31 23.54 -2.39
CA LYS A 287 0.09 22.92 -2.96
C LYS A 287 0.31 21.51 -3.51
N LYS A 288 1.38 20.85 -3.11
CA LYS A 288 1.68 19.46 -3.49
C LYS A 288 2.31 18.70 -2.33
N GLY A 289 2.24 17.36 -2.41
CA GLY A 289 2.85 16.49 -1.41
C GLY A 289 2.89 15.03 -1.85
N LEU A 290 3.92 14.29 -1.42
CA LEU A 290 4.09 12.87 -1.70
C LEU A 290 3.99 12.07 -0.41
N ILE A 291 3.11 11.07 -0.40
CA ILE A 291 3.02 10.03 0.64
C ILE A 291 3.60 8.74 0.05
N TRP A 292 4.73 8.33 0.56
CA TRP A 292 5.39 7.10 0.16
C TRP A 292 5.13 5.99 1.18
N HIS A 293 4.02 5.32 1.05
CA HIS A 293 3.66 4.19 1.89
C HIS A 293 3.66 2.88 1.11
N PHE A 294 4.39 1.90 1.61
CA PHE A 294 4.53 0.59 0.99
C PHE A 294 3.16 -0.05 0.69
N GLN A 295 3.14 -0.93 -0.31
CA GLN A 295 1.90 -1.58 -0.71
C GLN A 295 1.34 -2.43 0.44
N GLY A 296 0.02 -2.29 0.70
CA GLY A 296 -0.62 -2.96 1.83
C GLY A 296 -0.66 -2.17 3.13
N SER A 297 -0.05 -0.98 3.19
CA SER A 297 -0.09 -0.08 4.35
C SER A 297 -1.46 0.55 4.62
N GLY A 298 -2.44 0.38 3.72
CA GLY A 298 -3.79 0.95 3.84
C GLY A 298 -3.91 2.39 3.32
N LYS A 299 -3.24 2.74 2.21
CA LYS A 299 -3.33 4.06 1.56
C LYS A 299 -4.76 4.51 1.25
N SER A 300 -5.63 3.58 0.82
CA SER A 300 -7.04 3.90 0.54
C SER A 300 -7.77 4.39 1.79
N LEU A 301 -7.55 3.76 2.96
CA LEU A 301 -8.10 4.23 4.25
C LEU A 301 -7.51 5.57 4.67
N LEU A 302 -6.22 5.81 4.42
CA LEU A 302 -5.60 7.13 4.66
C LEU A 302 -6.32 8.21 3.87
N MET A 303 -6.63 7.99 2.59
CA MET A 303 -7.39 8.95 1.76
C MET A 303 -8.80 9.18 2.31
N VAL A 304 -9.47 8.11 2.78
CA VAL A 304 -10.79 8.21 3.43
C VAL A 304 -10.71 9.12 4.65
N PHE A 305 -9.78 8.86 5.56
CA PHE A 305 -9.61 9.66 6.79
C PHE A 305 -9.28 11.12 6.49
N ALA A 306 -8.36 11.36 5.55
CA ALA A 306 -8.02 12.72 5.12
C ALA A 306 -9.23 13.44 4.51
N ALA A 307 -9.99 12.76 3.63
CA ALA A 307 -11.17 13.32 2.99
C ALA A 307 -12.27 13.70 4.01
N GLN A 308 -12.56 12.81 4.96
CA GLN A 308 -13.54 13.10 6.02
C GLN A 308 -13.11 14.30 6.85
N LYS A 309 -11.86 14.34 7.30
CA LYS A 309 -11.35 15.42 8.14
C LYS A 309 -11.35 16.77 7.40
N LEU A 310 -10.84 16.81 6.15
CA LEU A 310 -10.82 18.01 5.32
C LEU A 310 -12.22 18.63 5.16
N ARG A 311 -13.24 17.81 4.99
CA ARG A 311 -14.61 18.29 4.80
C ARG A 311 -15.24 18.89 6.05
N MET A 312 -14.74 18.55 7.23
CA MET A 312 -15.24 19.05 8.50
C MET A 312 -14.55 20.33 8.98
N ILE A 313 -13.49 20.78 8.28
CA ILE A 313 -12.76 22.00 8.63
C ILE A 313 -13.49 23.24 8.10
N PRO A 314 -14.02 24.10 8.98
CA PRO A 314 -14.83 25.27 8.57
C PRO A 314 -14.05 26.26 7.71
N GLU A 315 -12.75 26.42 7.99
CA GLU A 315 -11.86 27.33 7.28
C GLU A 315 -11.73 26.99 5.79
N LEU A 316 -11.91 25.73 5.42
CA LEU A 316 -11.87 25.26 4.03
C LEU A 316 -13.20 25.46 3.28
N LYS A 317 -14.24 25.97 3.96
CA LYS A 317 -15.52 26.35 3.34
C LYS A 317 -16.13 25.22 2.50
N ASN A 318 -16.23 24.02 3.09
CA ASN A 318 -16.76 22.82 2.45
C ASN A 318 -16.03 22.48 1.14
N PRO A 319 -14.78 21.96 1.19
CA PRO A 319 -13.94 21.72 0.03
C PRO A 319 -14.48 20.59 -0.85
N THR A 320 -14.04 20.56 -2.11
CA THR A 320 -14.16 19.40 -2.99
C THR A 320 -12.93 18.53 -2.80
N VAL A 321 -13.12 17.26 -2.45
CA VAL A 321 -12.02 16.29 -2.38
C VAL A 321 -12.15 15.34 -3.56
N VAL A 322 -11.10 15.24 -4.38
CA VAL A 322 -11.07 14.39 -5.57
C VAL A 322 -10.09 13.26 -5.34
N ILE A 323 -10.56 12.04 -5.47
CA ILE A 323 -9.72 10.85 -5.42
C ILE A 323 -9.57 10.32 -6.83
N VAL A 324 -8.35 10.29 -7.32
CA VAL A 324 -8.00 9.91 -8.68
C VAL A 324 -7.25 8.59 -8.66
N ASP A 325 -7.74 7.63 -9.45
CA ASP A 325 -7.11 6.34 -9.66
C ASP A 325 -6.63 6.18 -11.11
N ASP A 326 -5.70 5.25 -11.35
CA ASP A 326 -5.21 4.93 -12.69
C ASP A 326 -6.06 3.88 -13.42
N ARG A 327 -6.91 3.13 -12.70
CA ARG A 327 -7.69 2.00 -13.25
C ARG A 327 -9.12 1.94 -12.75
N ILE A 328 -10.00 1.52 -13.66
CA ILE A 328 -11.42 1.30 -13.35
C ILE A 328 -11.61 0.22 -12.26
N ASP A 329 -10.77 -0.82 -12.24
CA ASP A 329 -10.85 -1.89 -11.25
C ASP A 329 -10.46 -1.41 -9.83
N LEU A 330 -9.45 -0.51 -9.73
CA LEU A 330 -9.04 0.13 -8.49
C LEU A 330 -10.06 1.19 -8.04
N GLU A 331 -10.63 1.97 -8.98
CA GLU A 331 -11.76 2.87 -8.71
C GLU A 331 -12.89 2.11 -7.97
N THR A 332 -13.15 0.87 -8.40
CA THR A 332 -14.16 0.01 -7.73
C THR A 332 -13.75 -0.40 -6.32
N GLN A 333 -12.49 -0.74 -6.10
CA GLN A 333 -11.99 -1.12 -4.78
C GLN A 333 -12.01 0.07 -3.82
N ILE A 334 -11.54 1.23 -4.25
CA ILE A 334 -11.60 2.47 -3.48
C ILE A 334 -13.06 2.84 -3.21
N THR A 335 -13.90 2.86 -4.24
CA THR A 335 -15.34 3.12 -4.10
C THR A 335 -15.99 2.11 -3.14
N ALA A 336 -15.63 0.83 -3.19
CA ALA A 336 -16.14 -0.17 -2.26
C ALA A 336 -15.69 0.11 -0.81
N THR A 337 -14.45 0.55 -0.61
CA THR A 337 -13.95 0.96 0.72
C THR A 337 -14.71 2.17 1.25
N PHE A 338 -14.92 3.19 0.42
CA PHE A 338 -15.68 4.37 0.80
C PHE A 338 -17.17 4.07 1.05
N ASN A 339 -17.81 3.27 0.18
CA ASN A 339 -19.21 2.86 0.35
C ASN A 339 -19.40 1.96 1.57
N ALA A 340 -18.47 1.01 1.80
CA ALA A 340 -18.53 0.16 2.98
C ALA A 340 -18.40 0.95 4.30
N SER A 341 -17.79 2.13 4.24
CA SER A 341 -17.59 3.04 5.38
C SER A 341 -18.72 4.06 5.57
N ASP A 342 -19.84 3.94 4.86
CA ASP A 342 -21.02 4.82 4.94
C ASP A 342 -20.69 6.33 4.92
N ILE A 343 -19.76 6.73 4.04
CA ILE A 343 -19.28 8.11 4.00
C ILE A 343 -20.31 9.01 3.31
N PRO A 344 -20.79 10.07 3.98
CA PRO A 344 -21.74 10.97 3.39
C PRO A 344 -21.14 11.83 2.27
N ASN A 345 -21.96 12.22 1.32
CA ASN A 345 -21.57 13.11 0.21
C ASN A 345 -20.50 12.53 -0.74
N LEU A 346 -20.47 11.23 -0.91
CA LEU A 346 -19.66 10.54 -1.89
C LEU A 346 -20.37 10.56 -3.26
N THR A 347 -19.61 10.74 -4.33
CA THR A 347 -20.08 10.58 -5.71
C THR A 347 -18.95 10.05 -6.60
N SER A 348 -19.29 9.37 -7.67
CA SER A 348 -18.33 8.96 -8.70
C SER A 348 -18.75 9.52 -10.04
N ALA A 349 -17.80 9.93 -10.88
CA ALA A 349 -18.07 10.32 -12.26
C ALA A 349 -18.04 9.07 -13.14
N ALA A 350 -19.17 8.66 -13.69
CA ALA A 350 -19.24 7.52 -14.59
C ALA A 350 -18.62 7.84 -15.96
N THR A 351 -18.85 9.07 -16.46
CA THR A 351 -18.37 9.53 -17.77
C THR A 351 -17.48 10.77 -17.65
N LYS A 352 -16.81 11.12 -18.76
CA LYS A 352 -16.00 12.34 -18.88
C LYS A 352 -16.89 13.59 -18.80
N GLU A 353 -18.03 13.56 -19.47
CA GLU A 353 -18.99 14.67 -19.49
C GLU A 353 -19.52 14.97 -18.10
N GLU A 354 -19.79 13.92 -17.33
CA GLU A 354 -20.22 14.04 -15.94
C GLU A 354 -19.12 14.68 -15.08
N LEU A 355 -17.87 14.23 -15.22
CA LEU A 355 -16.71 14.84 -14.55
C LEU A 355 -16.60 16.34 -14.86
N LEU A 356 -16.70 16.71 -16.13
CA LEU A 356 -16.64 18.10 -16.58
C LEU A 356 -17.79 18.92 -16.00
N SER A 357 -19.00 18.36 -15.97
CA SER A 357 -20.17 19.03 -15.36
C SER A 357 -19.99 19.29 -13.87
N PHE A 358 -19.38 18.35 -13.15
CA PHE A 358 -19.10 18.50 -11.73
C PHE A 358 -18.13 19.63 -11.42
N PHE A 359 -17.07 19.79 -12.25
CA PHE A 359 -16.12 20.88 -12.06
C PHE A 359 -16.61 22.24 -12.56
N ARG A 360 -17.43 22.30 -13.59
CA ARG A 360 -18.06 23.54 -14.06
C ARG A 360 -19.13 24.05 -13.09
N GLY A 361 -19.72 23.14 -12.31
CA GLY A 361 -20.61 23.48 -11.21
C GLY A 361 -19.85 23.73 -9.91
N ASP A 362 -20.55 24.20 -8.88
CA ASP A 362 -20.01 24.35 -7.51
C ASP A 362 -20.25 23.07 -6.70
N MET A 363 -19.83 21.91 -7.23
CA MET A 363 -19.96 20.66 -6.51
C MET A 363 -18.97 20.60 -5.34
N ARG A 364 -19.49 20.34 -4.15
CA ARG A 364 -18.73 20.28 -2.88
C ARG A 364 -18.92 18.92 -2.23
N LYS A 365 -18.30 17.89 -2.80
CA LYS A 365 -18.43 16.48 -2.40
C LYS A 365 -17.05 15.79 -2.42
N ILE A 366 -17.03 14.54 -1.98
CA ILE A 366 -15.93 13.62 -2.26
C ILE A 366 -16.22 12.97 -3.61
N LEU A 367 -15.35 13.19 -4.58
CA LEU A 367 -15.47 12.69 -5.95
C LEU A 367 -14.42 11.61 -6.20
N ILE A 368 -14.84 10.41 -6.61
CA ILE A 368 -13.95 9.36 -7.08
C ILE A 368 -13.99 9.32 -8.61
N THR A 369 -12.81 9.28 -9.25
CA THR A 369 -12.69 9.27 -10.70
C THR A 369 -11.39 8.60 -11.15
N THR A 370 -11.26 8.32 -12.46
CA THR A 370 -10.00 7.86 -13.05
C THR A 370 -9.30 8.99 -13.80
N ILE A 371 -7.96 8.89 -13.88
CA ILE A 371 -7.14 9.88 -14.59
C ILE A 371 -7.52 10.02 -16.07
N PHE A 372 -7.97 8.92 -16.70
CA PHE A 372 -8.37 8.90 -18.11
C PHE A 372 -9.53 9.84 -18.44
N LYS A 373 -10.39 10.14 -17.47
CA LYS A 373 -11.53 11.05 -17.68
C LYS A 373 -11.11 12.52 -17.83
N PHE A 374 -9.85 12.86 -17.53
CA PHE A 374 -9.27 14.17 -17.82
C PHE A 374 -8.69 14.32 -19.24
N GLY A 375 -8.68 13.24 -20.04
CA GLY A 375 -8.00 13.19 -21.34
C GLY A 375 -8.48 14.20 -22.40
N GLU A 376 -9.73 14.67 -22.32
CA GLU A 376 -10.30 15.64 -23.27
C GLU A 376 -10.41 17.06 -22.69
N VAL A 377 -9.85 17.27 -21.51
CA VAL A 377 -9.86 18.60 -20.89
C VAL A 377 -8.95 19.54 -21.66
N SER A 378 -9.50 20.67 -22.10
CA SER A 378 -8.76 21.75 -22.70
C SER A 378 -8.93 23.02 -21.84
N GLY A 379 -7.88 23.37 -21.09
CA GLY A 379 -7.83 24.59 -20.28
C GLY A 379 -8.42 24.43 -18.88
N GLU A 380 -8.63 25.58 -18.23
CA GLU A 380 -9.11 25.67 -16.87
C GLU A 380 -10.58 25.30 -16.75
N LEU A 381 -10.92 24.42 -15.82
CA LEU A 381 -12.29 24.03 -15.49
C LEU A 381 -12.82 24.70 -14.21
N ASN A 382 -11.94 24.79 -13.20
CA ASN A 382 -12.33 25.35 -11.92
C ASN A 382 -11.14 26.01 -11.21
N PRO A 383 -11.18 27.34 -10.96
CA PRO A 383 -10.09 28.09 -10.34
C PRO A 383 -10.10 28.07 -8.82
N ARG A 384 -11.02 27.36 -8.17
CA ARG A 384 -11.09 27.33 -6.70
C ARG A 384 -9.81 26.79 -6.08
N ASP A 385 -9.41 27.35 -4.97
CA ASP A 385 -8.23 27.00 -4.17
C ASP A 385 -8.52 25.96 -3.06
N ASN A 386 -9.80 25.64 -2.84
CA ASN A 386 -10.26 24.62 -1.89
C ASN A 386 -10.68 23.30 -2.57
N ILE A 387 -10.00 22.95 -3.66
CA ILE A 387 -10.07 21.63 -4.28
C ILE A 387 -8.83 20.86 -3.89
N ILE A 388 -9.00 19.66 -3.36
CA ILE A 388 -7.91 18.80 -2.90
C ILE A 388 -7.96 17.51 -3.72
N VAL A 389 -6.90 17.24 -4.46
CA VAL A 389 -6.76 16.05 -5.31
C VAL A 389 -5.79 15.09 -4.64
N MET A 390 -6.24 13.87 -4.38
CA MET A 390 -5.41 12.75 -3.90
C MET A 390 -5.34 11.70 -5.00
N VAL A 391 -4.13 11.39 -5.44
CA VAL A 391 -3.86 10.49 -6.57
C VAL A 391 -3.28 9.19 -6.03
N ASP A 392 -4.03 8.09 -6.18
CA ASP A 392 -3.51 6.76 -5.85
C ASP A 392 -2.62 6.24 -6.97
N GLU A 393 -1.67 5.38 -6.62
CA GLU A 393 -0.61 4.89 -7.50
C GLU A 393 0.02 6.00 -8.37
N ALA A 394 0.36 7.11 -7.72
CA ALA A 394 0.80 8.37 -8.31
C ALA A 394 1.95 8.23 -9.34
N HIS A 395 2.74 7.16 -9.25
CA HIS A 395 3.80 6.86 -10.20
C HIS A 395 3.28 6.52 -11.62
N ARG A 396 2.01 6.13 -11.76
CA ARG A 396 1.39 5.76 -13.05
C ARG A 396 0.70 6.93 -13.73
N THR A 397 0.18 7.88 -12.96
CA THR A 397 -0.54 9.05 -13.52
C THR A 397 0.35 10.00 -14.30
N GLN A 398 1.65 9.72 -14.37
CA GLN A 398 2.65 10.45 -15.16
C GLN A 398 2.77 9.91 -16.60
N GLU A 399 1.98 8.92 -17.00
CA GLU A 399 1.98 8.42 -18.37
C GLU A 399 1.21 9.37 -19.30
N GLY A 400 1.93 10.20 -20.06
CA GLY A 400 1.38 11.12 -21.03
C GLY A 400 0.79 12.41 -20.46
N ASP A 401 0.03 13.14 -21.28
CA ASP A 401 -0.55 14.46 -21.02
C ASP A 401 -1.63 14.50 -19.92
N LEU A 402 -2.08 13.35 -19.40
CA LEU A 402 -3.26 13.29 -18.53
C LEU A 402 -3.05 13.97 -17.18
N GLY A 403 -1.89 13.78 -16.55
CA GLY A 403 -1.56 14.45 -15.31
C GLY A 403 -1.42 15.97 -15.48
N GLU A 404 -0.89 16.43 -16.61
CA GLU A 404 -0.78 17.84 -16.94
C GLU A 404 -2.17 18.45 -17.21
N LYS A 405 -3.02 17.77 -17.99
CA LYS A 405 -4.41 18.20 -18.24
C LYS A 405 -5.21 18.33 -16.95
N MET A 406 -5.06 17.40 -16.02
CA MET A 406 -5.70 17.47 -14.71
C MET A 406 -5.25 18.73 -13.94
N ARG A 407 -3.95 19.06 -13.93
CA ARG A 407 -3.44 20.28 -13.28
C ARG A 407 -3.86 21.55 -13.98
N MET A 408 -3.88 21.56 -15.30
CA MET A 408 -4.41 22.69 -16.09
C MET A 408 -5.89 22.90 -15.81
N ALA A 409 -6.65 21.82 -15.63
CA ALA A 409 -8.08 21.90 -15.30
C ALA A 409 -8.34 22.55 -13.93
N LEU A 410 -7.43 22.33 -12.97
CA LEU A 410 -7.57 22.71 -11.55
C LEU A 410 -6.32 23.47 -11.07
N PRO A 411 -6.02 24.67 -11.60
CA PRO A 411 -4.73 25.34 -11.43
C PRO A 411 -4.40 25.75 -10.00
N ASN A 412 -5.40 25.94 -9.15
CA ASN A 412 -5.25 26.36 -7.77
C ASN A 412 -5.46 25.24 -6.75
N ALA A 413 -5.74 24.01 -7.21
CA ALA A 413 -5.96 22.86 -6.35
C ALA A 413 -4.68 22.38 -5.66
N PHE A 414 -4.87 21.65 -4.56
CA PHE A 414 -3.80 20.86 -3.93
C PHE A 414 -3.70 19.49 -4.60
N PHE A 415 -2.46 18.99 -4.79
CA PHE A 415 -2.20 17.69 -5.39
C PHE A 415 -1.32 16.83 -4.50
N PHE A 416 -1.88 15.76 -3.97
CA PHE A 416 -1.16 14.78 -3.16
C PHE A 416 -1.05 13.45 -3.90
N GLY A 417 0.18 12.98 -4.10
CA GLY A 417 0.45 11.65 -4.65
C GLY A 417 0.63 10.63 -3.54
N LEU A 418 -0.04 9.49 -3.67
CA LEU A 418 0.13 8.33 -2.79
C LEU A 418 0.68 7.17 -3.61
N THR A 419 1.77 6.56 -3.17
CA THR A 419 2.36 5.41 -3.89
C THR A 419 3.17 4.51 -2.96
N GLY A 420 3.20 3.21 -3.27
CA GLY A 420 4.09 2.26 -2.61
C GLY A 420 5.46 2.17 -3.27
N THR A 421 5.55 2.62 -4.52
CA THR A 421 6.73 2.44 -5.39
C THR A 421 6.98 3.71 -6.21
N PRO A 422 7.48 4.80 -5.60
CA PRO A 422 7.77 6.02 -6.36
C PRO A 422 8.83 5.75 -7.43
N ILE A 423 8.63 6.31 -8.59
CA ILE A 423 9.58 6.21 -9.71
C ILE A 423 10.57 7.37 -9.66
N ASN A 424 11.84 7.04 -9.83
CA ASN A 424 12.92 8.00 -9.95
C ASN A 424 13.71 7.72 -11.24
N ARG A 425 13.13 8.05 -12.36
CA ARG A 425 13.80 8.01 -13.67
C ARG A 425 13.78 9.39 -14.30
N VAL A 426 14.69 9.64 -15.23
CA VAL A 426 14.76 10.92 -15.95
C VAL A 426 13.48 11.21 -16.72
N ASP A 427 12.81 10.17 -17.21
CA ASP A 427 11.57 10.24 -17.98
C ASP A 427 10.28 10.18 -17.14
N LYS A 428 10.38 9.69 -15.88
CA LYS A 428 9.23 9.56 -14.98
C LYS A 428 9.71 9.76 -13.54
N ASN A 429 9.39 10.89 -12.94
CA ASN A 429 9.84 11.22 -11.60
C ASN A 429 8.68 11.62 -10.68
N THR A 430 8.23 10.67 -9.85
CA THR A 430 7.16 10.88 -8.87
C THR A 430 7.50 11.96 -7.85
N PHE A 431 8.78 12.09 -7.49
CA PHE A 431 9.24 13.09 -6.53
C PHE A 431 9.19 14.52 -7.14
N ALA A 432 9.54 14.67 -8.40
CA ALA A 432 9.42 15.96 -9.08
C ALA A 432 7.97 16.41 -9.18
N THR A 433 7.08 15.47 -9.49
CA THR A 433 5.66 15.74 -9.71
C THR A 433 4.90 16.08 -8.43
N PHE A 434 5.08 15.30 -7.37
CA PHE A 434 4.31 15.40 -6.12
C PHE A 434 5.15 15.84 -4.92
N GLY A 435 6.47 15.63 -4.93
CA GLY A 435 7.34 16.10 -3.86
C GLY A 435 7.41 17.64 -3.83
N ALA A 436 7.46 18.21 -2.64
CA ALA A 436 7.66 19.62 -2.44
C ALA A 436 9.13 19.90 -2.03
N GLU A 437 9.67 21.05 -2.41
CA GLU A 437 11.05 21.45 -2.03
C GLU A 437 11.16 21.66 -0.51
N GLU A 438 10.09 22.04 0.14
CA GLU A 438 10.00 22.20 1.59
C GLU A 438 10.12 20.86 2.35
N ASP A 439 9.84 19.76 1.68
CA ASP A 439 10.05 18.42 2.22
C ASP A 439 11.50 18.01 1.99
N ARG A 440 12.35 18.09 3.02
CA ARG A 440 13.80 17.80 2.94
C ARG A 440 14.16 16.49 2.26
N THR A 441 13.24 15.53 2.28
CA THR A 441 13.38 14.19 1.69
C THR A 441 12.61 14.02 0.38
N GLY A 442 11.90 15.08 -0.09
CA GLY A 442 11.03 15.03 -1.26
C GLY A 442 9.71 14.26 -1.04
N TYR A 443 9.42 13.84 0.19
CA TYR A 443 8.15 13.24 0.58
C TYR A 443 7.70 13.74 1.97
N MET A 444 6.40 13.73 2.22
CA MET A 444 5.80 14.15 3.49
C MET A 444 5.88 13.03 4.54
N SER A 445 5.49 11.82 4.16
CA SER A 445 5.47 10.65 5.04
C SER A 445 6.03 9.43 4.31
N ARG A 446 6.76 8.58 5.05
CA ARG A 446 7.30 7.32 4.54
C ARG A 446 6.96 6.17 5.48
N TYR A 447 6.42 5.12 4.89
CA TYR A 447 6.23 3.83 5.52
C TYR A 447 6.83 2.75 4.62
N SER A 448 8.00 2.26 5.00
CA SER A 448 8.82 1.36 4.18
C SER A 448 8.31 -0.09 4.20
N PHE A 449 8.90 -0.94 3.36
CA PHE A 449 8.72 -2.39 3.40
C PHE A 449 9.14 -2.97 4.75
N SER A 450 10.30 -2.53 5.25
CA SER A 450 10.81 -2.96 6.56
C SER A 450 9.89 -2.54 7.70
N ASP A 451 9.37 -1.30 7.68
CA ASP A 451 8.35 -0.86 8.64
C ASP A 451 7.12 -1.76 8.61
N SER A 452 6.65 -2.11 7.40
CA SER A 452 5.46 -2.94 7.22
C SER A 452 5.62 -4.36 7.79
N ILE A 453 6.80 -4.95 7.62
CA ILE A 453 7.12 -6.28 8.20
C ILE A 453 7.24 -6.19 9.71
N ARG A 454 8.01 -5.22 10.23
CA ARG A 454 8.18 -5.01 11.67
C ARG A 454 6.84 -4.85 12.38
N ASP A 455 5.93 -4.08 11.81
CA ASP A 455 4.62 -3.79 12.37
C ASP A 455 3.59 -4.91 12.14
N GLY A 456 3.98 -6.00 11.45
CA GLY A 456 3.09 -7.12 11.12
C GLY A 456 1.97 -6.77 10.13
N ALA A 457 2.10 -5.66 9.40
CA ALA A 457 1.13 -5.26 8.38
C ALA A 457 1.25 -6.08 7.09
N THR A 458 2.46 -6.55 6.80
CA THR A 458 2.77 -7.50 5.72
C THR A 458 3.75 -8.56 6.21
N LEU A 459 3.84 -9.67 5.47
CA LEU A 459 4.76 -10.77 5.74
C LEU A 459 6.07 -10.58 4.98
N PRO A 460 7.19 -11.17 5.44
CA PRO A 460 8.41 -11.24 4.66
C PRO A 460 8.20 -11.98 3.33
N LEU A 461 9.07 -11.72 2.36
CA LEU A 461 9.10 -12.38 1.06
C LEU A 461 10.29 -13.33 0.99
N HIS A 462 10.03 -14.57 0.60
CA HIS A 462 11.06 -15.57 0.33
C HIS A 462 11.19 -15.79 -1.18
N PHE A 463 12.39 -16.05 -1.65
CA PHE A 463 12.70 -16.28 -3.06
C PHE A 463 13.34 -17.65 -3.24
N GLU A 464 12.80 -18.43 -4.19
CA GLU A 464 13.32 -19.73 -4.60
C GLU A 464 13.66 -19.65 -6.10
N PRO A 465 14.93 -19.47 -6.47
CA PRO A 465 15.34 -19.49 -7.87
C PRO A 465 15.34 -20.92 -8.39
N VAL A 466 14.70 -21.14 -9.53
CA VAL A 466 14.66 -22.43 -10.22
C VAL A 466 14.99 -22.22 -11.69
N PRO A 467 16.27 -22.00 -12.04
CA PRO A 467 16.66 -21.79 -13.41
C PRO A 467 16.44 -23.07 -14.24
N VAL A 468 15.82 -22.91 -15.41
CA VAL A 468 15.70 -23.98 -16.40
C VAL A 468 16.86 -23.83 -17.37
N GLU A 469 17.78 -24.80 -17.39
CA GLU A 469 18.92 -24.77 -18.30
C GLU A 469 18.49 -24.90 -19.76
N LEU A 470 18.99 -24.01 -20.61
CA LEU A 470 18.76 -23.98 -22.04
C LEU A 470 20.09 -24.03 -22.79
N HIS A 471 20.31 -25.09 -23.57
CA HIS A 471 21.44 -25.20 -24.44
C HIS A 471 21.03 -24.84 -25.87
N VAL A 472 21.65 -23.81 -26.44
CA VAL A 472 21.38 -23.33 -27.81
C VAL A 472 22.63 -23.56 -28.66
N ASP A 473 22.47 -24.19 -29.81
CA ASP A 473 23.52 -24.24 -30.85
C ASP A 473 23.62 -22.87 -31.52
N LYS A 474 24.38 -21.98 -30.89
CA LYS A 474 24.46 -20.57 -31.24
C LYS A 474 25.06 -20.33 -32.60
N GLU A 475 26.10 -21.12 -32.99
CA GLU A 475 26.77 -20.93 -34.26
C GLU A 475 25.92 -21.34 -35.47
N LYS A 476 25.08 -22.35 -35.32
CA LYS A 476 24.15 -22.77 -36.34
C LYS A 476 23.00 -21.79 -36.45
N LEU A 477 22.45 -21.36 -35.30
CA LEU A 477 21.35 -20.41 -35.23
C LEU A 477 21.72 -19.06 -35.85
N ASP A 478 22.90 -18.52 -35.49
CA ASP A 478 23.37 -17.23 -36.02
C ASP A 478 23.51 -17.26 -37.55
N ARG A 479 24.08 -18.35 -38.12
CA ARG A 479 24.21 -18.50 -39.57
C ARG A 479 22.85 -18.55 -40.29
N GLU A 480 21.93 -19.36 -39.78
CA GLU A 480 20.61 -19.50 -40.40
C GLU A 480 19.77 -18.23 -40.25
N PHE A 481 19.92 -17.49 -39.13
CA PHE A 481 19.26 -16.19 -38.93
C PHE A 481 19.81 -15.11 -39.85
N GLU A 482 21.14 -15.03 -40.03
CA GLU A 482 21.76 -14.07 -40.96
C GLU A 482 21.29 -14.35 -42.40
N ALA A 483 21.34 -15.61 -42.84
CA ALA A 483 20.87 -15.96 -44.20
C ALA A 483 19.43 -15.55 -44.44
N MET A 484 18.55 -15.84 -43.49
CA MET A 484 17.10 -15.50 -43.59
C MET A 484 16.84 -13.98 -43.61
N THR A 485 17.60 -13.24 -42.77
CA THR A 485 17.42 -11.78 -42.66
C THR A 485 18.09 -11.01 -43.82
N ASP A 486 19.15 -11.58 -44.42
CA ASP A 486 19.77 -11.01 -45.62
C ASP A 486 18.90 -11.21 -46.88
N GLU A 487 18.23 -12.34 -47.03
CA GLU A 487 17.24 -12.58 -48.06
C GLU A 487 16.06 -11.58 -47.98
N ALA A 488 15.72 -11.17 -46.74
CA ALA A 488 14.65 -10.21 -46.48
C ALA A 488 15.07 -8.73 -46.62
N GLY A 489 16.38 -8.46 -46.82
CA GLY A 489 16.92 -7.11 -47.00
C GLY A 489 16.84 -6.20 -45.76
N LEU A 490 16.88 -6.77 -44.53
CA LEU A 490 16.78 -6.02 -43.29
C LEU A 490 18.06 -5.24 -42.97
N SER A 491 17.89 -4.04 -42.45
CA SER A 491 18.97 -3.22 -41.88
C SER A 491 19.52 -3.86 -40.56
N LYS A 492 20.72 -3.47 -40.16
CA LYS A 492 21.37 -3.99 -38.93
C LYS A 492 20.54 -3.71 -37.66
N ASP A 493 19.85 -2.58 -37.59
CA ASP A 493 19.01 -2.21 -36.44
C ASP A 493 17.72 -3.04 -36.42
N GLU A 494 17.07 -3.25 -37.55
CA GLU A 494 15.91 -4.12 -37.71
C GLU A 494 16.25 -5.59 -37.38
N LYS A 495 17.42 -6.06 -37.80
CA LYS A 495 17.93 -7.39 -37.40
C LYS A 495 18.14 -7.53 -35.91
N ASN A 496 18.73 -6.52 -35.25
CA ASN A 496 18.95 -6.52 -33.80
C ASN A 496 17.63 -6.51 -33.03
N GLU A 497 16.66 -5.72 -33.47
CA GLU A 497 15.35 -5.66 -32.82
C GLU A 497 14.56 -6.97 -33.02
N LEU A 498 14.58 -7.53 -34.23
CA LEU A 498 13.96 -8.82 -34.53
C LEU A 498 14.61 -9.95 -33.71
N SER A 499 15.95 -10.00 -33.61
CA SER A 499 16.69 -10.98 -32.82
C SER A 499 16.31 -10.94 -31.34
N ARG A 500 16.21 -9.76 -30.74
CA ARG A 500 15.81 -9.60 -29.34
C ARG A 500 14.40 -10.12 -29.06
N ARG A 501 13.44 -9.74 -29.91
CA ARG A 501 12.03 -10.16 -29.78
C ARG A 501 11.87 -11.66 -29.99
N VAL A 502 12.55 -12.20 -31.00
CA VAL A 502 12.47 -13.62 -31.35
C VAL A 502 13.10 -14.49 -30.27
N ASN A 503 14.29 -14.15 -29.78
CA ASN A 503 15.01 -14.97 -28.80
C ASN A 503 14.18 -15.16 -27.52
N MET A 504 13.60 -14.06 -27.00
CA MET A 504 12.78 -14.15 -25.79
C MET A 504 11.50 -14.96 -26.03
N LYS A 505 10.80 -14.70 -27.13
CA LYS A 505 9.55 -15.39 -27.44
C LYS A 505 9.75 -16.87 -27.75
N ALA A 506 10.82 -17.22 -28.46
CA ALA A 506 11.18 -18.60 -28.74
C ALA A 506 11.48 -19.40 -27.46
N ILE A 507 12.21 -18.81 -26.52
CA ILE A 507 12.47 -19.42 -25.21
C ILE A 507 11.16 -19.64 -24.44
N MET A 508 10.32 -18.62 -24.36
CA MET A 508 9.08 -18.66 -23.58
C MET A 508 8.01 -19.59 -24.16
N TYR A 509 8.02 -19.80 -25.49
CA TYR A 509 7.06 -20.67 -26.19
C TYR A 509 7.54 -22.11 -26.38
N ASN A 510 8.74 -22.44 -25.90
CA ASN A 510 9.28 -23.80 -26.05
C ASN A 510 8.42 -24.79 -25.24
N PRO A 511 7.74 -25.78 -25.91
CA PRO A 511 6.83 -26.70 -25.23
C PRO A 511 7.52 -27.60 -24.20
N ALA A 512 8.78 -28.01 -24.47
CA ALA A 512 9.54 -28.84 -23.54
C ALA A 512 9.93 -28.08 -22.28
N ARG A 513 10.33 -26.81 -22.42
CA ARG A 513 10.58 -25.90 -21.28
C ARG A 513 9.32 -25.69 -20.46
N ILE A 514 8.20 -25.34 -21.10
CA ILE A 514 6.91 -25.11 -20.41
C ILE A 514 6.51 -26.36 -19.63
N ARG A 515 6.66 -27.56 -20.23
CA ARG A 515 6.34 -28.81 -19.55
C ARG A 515 7.17 -29.00 -18.29
N LYS A 516 8.48 -28.82 -18.37
CA LYS A 516 9.38 -28.91 -17.19
C LYS A 516 9.01 -27.91 -16.10
N VAL A 517 8.74 -26.65 -16.45
CA VAL A 517 8.27 -25.63 -15.49
C VAL A 517 6.94 -26.06 -14.86
N CYS A 518 5.98 -26.54 -15.63
CA CYS A 518 4.69 -27.01 -15.10
C CYS A 518 4.83 -28.25 -14.20
N GLU A 519 5.71 -29.19 -14.53
CA GLU A 519 6.03 -30.35 -13.70
C GLU A 519 6.61 -29.94 -12.35
N HIS A 520 7.54 -28.97 -12.36
CA HIS A 520 8.06 -28.39 -11.13
C HIS A 520 6.95 -27.65 -10.34
N ILE A 521 6.14 -26.80 -10.98
CA ILE A 521 5.00 -26.12 -10.33
C ILE A 521 4.08 -27.15 -9.65
N ALA A 522 3.69 -28.19 -10.37
CA ALA A 522 2.76 -29.20 -9.85
C ALA A 522 3.33 -29.95 -8.65
N LYS A 523 4.60 -30.36 -8.70
CA LYS A 523 5.30 -31.03 -7.61
C LYS A 523 5.43 -30.10 -6.40
N HIS A 524 6.04 -28.94 -6.61
CA HIS A 524 6.28 -27.95 -5.55
C HIS A 524 4.98 -27.52 -4.87
N PHE A 525 3.92 -27.26 -5.64
CA PHE A 525 2.62 -26.87 -5.10
C PHE A 525 2.02 -27.97 -4.21
N LYS A 526 2.00 -29.22 -4.68
CA LYS A 526 1.47 -30.37 -3.94
C LYS A 526 2.26 -30.66 -2.66
N GLU A 527 3.59 -30.51 -2.70
CA GLU A 527 4.45 -30.85 -1.55
C GLU A 527 4.56 -29.74 -0.51
N LYS A 528 4.62 -28.45 -0.94
CA LYS A 528 4.95 -27.34 -0.04
C LYS A 528 3.77 -26.39 0.26
N ILE A 529 2.83 -26.21 -0.64
CA ILE A 529 1.79 -25.16 -0.55
C ILE A 529 0.43 -25.74 -0.19
N GLU A 530 -0.03 -26.72 -0.95
CA GLU A 530 -1.36 -27.33 -0.78
C GLU A 530 -1.59 -27.96 0.59
N PRO A 531 -0.62 -28.65 1.23
CA PRO A 531 -0.80 -29.22 2.56
C PRO A 531 -1.14 -28.18 3.63
N ASN A 532 -0.77 -26.92 3.44
CA ASN A 532 -1.07 -25.81 4.33
C ASN A 532 -2.38 -25.09 3.98
N GLY A 533 -3.08 -25.51 2.95
CA GLY A 533 -4.34 -24.92 2.50
C GLY A 533 -4.21 -23.61 1.72
N TYR A 534 -3.01 -23.24 1.30
CA TYR A 534 -2.76 -21.99 0.57
C TYR A 534 -2.85 -22.17 -0.95
N LYS A 535 -2.84 -21.06 -1.67
CA LYS A 535 -3.05 -21.01 -3.12
C LYS A 535 -1.91 -20.29 -3.83
N GLY A 536 -1.83 -20.47 -5.15
CA GLY A 536 -0.75 -19.97 -5.96
C GLY A 536 -1.20 -19.17 -7.18
N GLN A 537 -0.29 -18.34 -7.68
CA GLN A 537 -0.44 -17.58 -8.92
C GLN A 537 0.71 -17.91 -9.86
N VAL A 538 0.39 -18.24 -11.11
CA VAL A 538 1.38 -18.52 -12.16
C VAL A 538 1.40 -17.32 -13.12
N VAL A 539 2.53 -16.62 -13.16
CA VAL A 539 2.70 -15.42 -14.00
C VAL A 539 3.53 -15.80 -15.22
N VAL A 540 2.93 -15.74 -16.39
CA VAL A 540 3.55 -16.19 -17.64
C VAL A 540 3.70 -15.03 -18.63
N TYR A 541 4.55 -15.25 -19.65
CA TYR A 541 5.01 -14.23 -20.56
C TYR A 541 3.87 -13.48 -21.25
N ASP A 542 2.96 -14.20 -21.91
CA ASP A 542 1.81 -13.62 -22.60
C ASP A 542 0.58 -14.55 -22.58
N ARG A 543 -0.47 -14.16 -23.29
CA ARG A 543 -1.76 -14.88 -23.34
C ARG A 543 -1.68 -16.27 -23.98
N GLU A 544 -0.81 -16.44 -24.97
CA GLU A 544 -0.56 -17.74 -25.59
C GLU A 544 0.08 -18.70 -24.59
N CYS A 545 1.09 -18.23 -23.85
CA CYS A 545 1.67 -18.98 -22.74
C CYS A 545 0.64 -19.39 -21.69
N CYS A 546 -0.37 -18.53 -21.40
CA CYS A 546 -1.45 -18.93 -20.50
C CYS A 546 -2.16 -20.21 -20.97
N LEU A 547 -2.46 -20.31 -22.25
CA LEU A 547 -3.12 -21.49 -22.82
C LEU A 547 -2.21 -22.73 -22.75
N MET A 548 -0.93 -22.57 -23.08
CA MET A 548 0.05 -23.66 -23.03
C MET A 548 0.25 -24.18 -21.59
N TYR A 549 0.42 -23.27 -20.63
CA TYR A 549 0.52 -23.64 -19.20
C TYR A 549 -0.73 -24.34 -18.69
N LYS A 550 -1.91 -23.78 -19.02
CA LYS A 550 -3.18 -24.39 -18.62
C LYS A 550 -3.32 -25.81 -19.12
N ALA A 551 -3.01 -26.07 -20.39
CA ALA A 551 -3.10 -27.41 -20.96
C ALA A 551 -2.23 -28.43 -20.21
N VAL A 552 -0.98 -28.08 -19.89
CA VAL A 552 -0.07 -28.97 -19.16
C VAL A 552 -0.47 -29.11 -17.68
N LEU A 553 -0.87 -28.03 -17.03
CA LEU A 553 -1.30 -28.09 -15.63
C LEU A 553 -2.61 -28.87 -15.46
N ASP A 554 -3.51 -28.87 -16.45
CA ASP A 554 -4.71 -29.70 -16.44
C ASP A 554 -4.39 -31.19 -16.48
N GLU A 555 -3.36 -31.61 -17.25
CA GLU A 555 -2.87 -32.98 -17.25
C GLU A 555 -2.28 -33.38 -15.87
N LEU A 556 -1.56 -32.46 -15.20
CA LEU A 556 -0.82 -32.76 -13.97
C LEU A 556 -1.65 -32.63 -12.68
N LEU A 557 -2.60 -31.70 -12.65
CA LEU A 557 -3.36 -31.34 -11.45
C LEU A 557 -4.87 -31.55 -11.57
N GLY A 558 -5.39 -31.72 -12.79
CA GLY A 558 -6.81 -31.75 -13.11
C GLY A 558 -7.38 -30.39 -13.54
N GLU A 559 -8.43 -30.43 -14.37
CA GLU A 559 -8.98 -29.22 -15.01
C GLU A 559 -9.50 -28.16 -14.01
N GLU A 560 -10.01 -28.58 -12.86
CA GLU A 560 -10.60 -27.70 -11.83
C GLU A 560 -9.54 -27.01 -10.96
N ALA A 561 -8.31 -27.53 -10.96
CA ALA A 561 -7.25 -27.03 -10.10
C ALA A 561 -6.70 -25.67 -10.55
N SER A 562 -6.82 -25.30 -11.81
CA SER A 562 -6.30 -24.04 -12.34
C SER A 562 -7.30 -23.31 -13.23
N THR A 563 -7.17 -21.98 -13.34
CA THR A 563 -7.92 -21.18 -14.30
C THR A 563 -7.08 -20.03 -14.84
N ILE A 564 -7.40 -19.59 -16.06
CA ILE A 564 -6.77 -18.40 -16.67
C ILE A 564 -7.59 -17.17 -16.34
N VAL A 565 -6.91 -16.06 -15.95
CA VAL A 565 -7.51 -14.74 -15.79
C VAL A 565 -6.70 -13.76 -16.63
N MET A 566 -7.28 -13.31 -17.74
CA MET A 566 -6.64 -12.40 -18.69
C MET A 566 -7.67 -11.46 -19.33
N ASP A 567 -7.21 -10.37 -19.95
CA ASP A 567 -8.08 -9.48 -20.72
C ASP A 567 -8.30 -10.08 -22.12
N THR A 568 -9.57 -10.27 -22.48
CA THR A 568 -9.99 -10.86 -23.76
C THR A 568 -11.02 -9.99 -24.49
N ASN A 569 -11.28 -8.75 -24.05
CA ASN A 569 -12.39 -7.94 -24.54
C ASN A 569 -12.34 -7.63 -26.03
N ASN A 570 -11.14 -7.55 -26.62
CA ASN A 570 -10.92 -7.21 -28.04
C ASN A 570 -10.51 -8.40 -28.90
N ASP A 571 -10.53 -9.63 -28.37
CA ASP A 571 -10.07 -10.80 -29.10
C ASP A 571 -11.15 -11.37 -30.02
N LYS A 572 -10.76 -11.62 -31.25
CA LYS A 572 -11.60 -12.27 -32.28
C LYS A 572 -11.43 -13.79 -32.35
N GLU A 573 -10.34 -14.32 -31.73
CA GLU A 573 -9.98 -15.74 -31.80
C GLU A 573 -10.81 -16.59 -30.82
N ASP A 574 -11.37 -17.69 -31.32
CA ASP A 574 -12.26 -18.58 -30.54
C ASP A 574 -11.56 -19.22 -29.32
N ARG A 575 -10.26 -19.47 -29.39
CA ARG A 575 -9.49 -20.08 -28.30
C ARG A 575 -9.43 -19.21 -27.05
N TYR A 576 -9.53 -17.88 -27.16
CA TYR A 576 -9.58 -16.97 -26.03
C TYR A 576 -11.01 -16.73 -25.52
N LYS A 577 -12.04 -16.96 -26.36
CA LYS A 577 -13.45 -16.75 -26.00
C LYS A 577 -13.87 -17.60 -24.78
N LYS A 578 -13.31 -18.81 -24.61
CA LYS A 578 -13.57 -19.69 -23.47
C LYS A 578 -13.27 -19.01 -22.12
N TYR A 579 -12.32 -18.08 -22.08
CA TYR A 579 -11.90 -17.36 -20.88
C TYR A 579 -12.45 -15.93 -20.82
N ARG A 580 -13.33 -15.57 -21.77
CA ARG A 580 -14.00 -14.28 -21.77
C ARG A 580 -15.02 -14.27 -20.64
N ARG A 581 -14.86 -13.33 -19.72
CA ARG A 581 -15.76 -13.15 -18.59
C ARG A 581 -16.12 -11.66 -18.51
N ASP A 582 -17.37 -11.38 -18.24
CA ASP A 582 -17.76 -10.07 -17.76
C ASP A 582 -17.25 -9.87 -16.31
N ARG A 583 -17.44 -8.70 -15.80
CA ARG A 583 -16.94 -8.30 -14.48
C ARG A 583 -17.51 -9.18 -13.35
N ASP A 584 -18.79 -9.52 -13.42
CA ASP A 584 -19.48 -10.31 -12.40
C ASP A 584 -19.03 -11.76 -12.42
N ALA A 585 -18.89 -12.34 -13.61
CA ALA A 585 -18.39 -13.70 -13.77
C ALA A 585 -16.92 -13.81 -13.33
N GLU A 586 -16.09 -12.82 -13.63
CA GLU A 586 -14.71 -12.79 -13.14
C GLU A 586 -14.66 -12.63 -11.62
N GLY A 587 -15.49 -11.75 -11.05
CA GLY A 587 -15.63 -11.59 -9.60
C GLY A 587 -15.95 -12.90 -8.89
N LYS A 588 -16.87 -13.71 -9.44
CA LYS A 588 -17.21 -15.04 -8.91
C LYS A 588 -16.03 -16.01 -8.96
N VAL A 589 -15.25 -16.01 -10.04
CA VAL A 589 -14.04 -16.84 -10.14
C VAL A 589 -13.00 -16.43 -9.08
N LEU A 590 -12.81 -15.14 -8.87
CA LEU A 590 -11.86 -14.62 -7.86
C LEU A 590 -12.37 -14.90 -6.44
N ASP A 591 -13.66 -14.83 -6.18
CA ASP A 591 -14.25 -15.23 -4.89
C ASP A 591 -14.11 -16.75 -4.66
N THR A 592 -14.28 -17.57 -5.70
CA THR A 592 -13.99 -19.01 -5.65
C THR A 592 -12.51 -19.27 -5.36
N PHE A 593 -11.60 -18.50 -5.94
CA PHE A 593 -10.17 -18.61 -5.63
C PHE A 593 -9.84 -18.23 -4.18
N ARG A 594 -10.55 -17.26 -3.60
CA ARG A 594 -10.36 -16.86 -2.18
C ARG A 594 -10.90 -17.89 -1.19
N ASP A 595 -11.82 -18.77 -1.62
CA ASP A 595 -12.40 -19.79 -0.76
C ASP A 595 -11.39 -20.94 -0.52
N PRO A 596 -10.95 -21.19 0.72
CA PRO A 596 -10.00 -22.26 1.03
C PRO A 596 -10.53 -23.65 0.68
N ALA A 597 -11.86 -23.88 0.73
CA ALA A 597 -12.48 -25.15 0.42
C ALA A 597 -12.61 -25.44 -1.09
N SER A 598 -12.40 -24.43 -1.92
CA SER A 598 -12.53 -24.57 -3.37
C SER A 598 -11.43 -25.44 -4.00
N PRO A 599 -11.75 -26.30 -4.99
CA PRO A 599 -10.75 -27.03 -5.76
C PRO A 599 -9.84 -26.13 -6.61
N LEU A 600 -10.23 -24.89 -6.91
CA LEU A 600 -9.42 -23.94 -7.64
C LEU A 600 -8.20 -23.52 -6.80
N LYS A 601 -7.02 -23.99 -7.17
CA LYS A 601 -5.75 -23.82 -6.45
C LYS A 601 -4.83 -22.77 -7.07
N LEU A 602 -4.81 -22.68 -8.40
CA LEU A 602 -3.90 -21.83 -9.16
C LEU A 602 -4.65 -20.88 -10.11
N VAL A 603 -4.20 -19.64 -10.19
CA VAL A 603 -4.61 -18.69 -11.23
C VAL A 603 -3.44 -18.39 -12.16
N ILE A 604 -3.65 -18.53 -13.47
CA ILE A 604 -2.65 -18.29 -14.51
C ILE A 604 -2.92 -16.92 -15.12
N VAL A 605 -1.94 -16.04 -15.10
CA VAL A 605 -2.08 -14.64 -15.50
C VAL A 605 -0.89 -14.13 -16.31
N THR A 606 -1.09 -13.04 -17.05
CA THR A 606 0.00 -12.31 -17.71
C THR A 606 0.35 -10.99 -17.00
N ALA A 607 -0.63 -10.09 -16.89
CA ALA A 607 -0.52 -8.79 -16.25
C ALA A 607 -1.71 -8.51 -15.32
N LYS A 608 -2.86 -9.10 -15.62
CA LYS A 608 -4.06 -8.98 -14.81
C LYS A 608 -3.81 -9.63 -13.44
N LEU A 609 -4.38 -9.08 -12.38
CA LEU A 609 -4.18 -9.50 -10.99
C LEU A 609 -2.77 -9.26 -10.41
N LEU A 610 -1.80 -8.78 -11.17
CA LEU A 610 -0.50 -8.37 -10.62
C LEU A 610 -0.62 -7.08 -9.79
N THR A 611 -1.63 -6.27 -10.09
CA THR A 611 -1.94 -5.03 -9.38
C THR A 611 -3.42 -5.01 -9.01
N GLY A 612 -3.76 -4.43 -7.85
CA GLY A 612 -5.16 -4.29 -7.41
C GLY A 612 -5.83 -5.55 -6.88
N PHE A 613 -5.29 -6.74 -7.09
CA PHE A 613 -5.86 -7.99 -6.60
C PHE A 613 -5.50 -8.26 -5.14
N ASP A 614 -6.51 -8.46 -4.31
CA ASP A 614 -6.33 -8.82 -2.90
C ASP A 614 -6.89 -10.21 -2.64
N ALA A 615 -5.99 -11.13 -2.30
CA ALA A 615 -6.28 -12.50 -1.91
C ALA A 615 -5.28 -12.95 -0.83
N PRO A 616 -5.58 -12.73 0.44
CA PRO A 616 -4.68 -13.08 1.55
C PRO A 616 -4.23 -14.54 1.58
N ILE A 617 -5.07 -15.47 1.08
CA ILE A 617 -4.76 -16.90 0.94
C ILE A 617 -3.65 -17.20 -0.09
N LEU A 618 -3.33 -16.25 -0.99
CA LEU A 618 -2.27 -16.39 -1.98
C LEU A 618 -0.90 -16.39 -1.29
N GLN A 619 -0.21 -17.51 -1.26
CA GLN A 619 1.12 -17.64 -0.65
C GLN A 619 2.25 -17.67 -1.67
N VAL A 620 2.07 -18.35 -2.81
CA VAL A 620 3.15 -18.56 -3.77
C VAL A 620 2.86 -17.88 -5.12
N MET A 621 3.89 -17.26 -5.70
CA MET A 621 3.90 -16.79 -7.08
C MET A 621 4.99 -17.53 -7.85
N TYR A 622 4.58 -18.24 -8.89
CA TYR A 622 5.44 -18.89 -9.86
C TYR A 622 5.69 -17.91 -11.01
N LEU A 623 6.90 -17.39 -11.09
CA LEU A 623 7.23 -16.27 -11.96
C LEU A 623 8.04 -16.73 -13.17
N ASP A 624 7.38 -16.81 -14.31
CA ASP A 624 7.98 -17.13 -15.62
C ASP A 624 7.74 -16.00 -16.63
N LYS A 625 8.05 -14.78 -16.18
CA LYS A 625 7.90 -13.57 -16.98
C LYS A 625 8.98 -12.55 -16.59
N PRO A 626 9.75 -12.01 -17.56
CA PRO A 626 10.66 -10.90 -17.28
C PRO A 626 9.89 -9.69 -16.78
N MET A 627 10.16 -9.27 -15.58
CA MET A 627 9.58 -8.05 -14.96
C MET A 627 10.67 -7.24 -14.29
N LYS A 628 10.47 -5.94 -14.21
CA LYS A 628 11.47 -5.02 -13.66
C LYS A 628 10.82 -3.99 -12.74
N ASP A 629 11.63 -3.45 -11.82
CA ASP A 629 11.34 -2.30 -11.00
C ASP A 629 9.99 -2.38 -10.24
N HIS A 630 9.21 -1.30 -10.27
CA HIS A 630 7.93 -1.17 -9.57
C HIS A 630 6.88 -2.22 -9.96
N THR A 631 6.85 -2.64 -11.25
CA THR A 631 5.89 -3.67 -11.69
C THR A 631 6.17 -5.01 -11.01
N LEU A 632 7.44 -5.34 -10.84
CA LEU A 632 7.88 -6.53 -10.11
C LEU A 632 7.50 -6.45 -8.64
N LEU A 633 7.79 -5.33 -7.97
CA LEU A 633 7.42 -5.12 -6.57
C LEU A 633 5.90 -5.23 -6.35
N GLN A 634 5.12 -4.61 -7.22
CA GLN A 634 3.66 -4.69 -7.14
C GLN A 634 3.11 -6.10 -7.28
N ALA A 635 3.73 -6.92 -8.14
CA ALA A 635 3.35 -8.31 -8.33
C ALA A 635 3.69 -9.15 -7.09
N ILE A 636 4.96 -9.15 -6.65
CA ILE A 636 5.42 -10.02 -5.56
C ILE A 636 4.74 -9.71 -4.22
N CYS A 637 4.39 -8.43 -3.97
CA CYS A 637 3.67 -8.02 -2.77
C CYS A 637 2.20 -8.49 -2.71
N ARG A 638 1.73 -9.29 -3.68
CA ARG A 638 0.44 -9.98 -3.57
C ARG A 638 0.52 -11.21 -2.66
N THR A 639 1.69 -11.84 -2.58
CA THR A 639 1.89 -13.06 -1.78
C THR A 639 2.11 -12.78 -0.30
N ASN A 640 2.56 -11.57 0.08
CA ASN A 640 2.97 -11.25 1.44
C ASN A 640 1.85 -10.66 2.33
N ARG A 641 0.60 -10.85 1.95
CA ARG A 641 -0.55 -10.47 2.78
C ARG A 641 -0.68 -11.39 3.98
N THR A 642 -1.00 -10.81 5.13
CA THR A 642 -1.36 -11.56 6.33
C THR A 642 -2.68 -12.30 6.11
N TYR A 643 -2.79 -13.54 6.58
CA TYR A 643 -4.00 -14.36 6.43
C TYR A 643 -4.37 -15.05 7.74
N ASP A 644 -3.59 -16.03 8.14
CA ASP A 644 -3.75 -16.77 9.40
C ASP A 644 -2.39 -16.92 10.11
N GLN A 645 -2.36 -17.58 11.25
CA GLN A 645 -1.14 -17.80 12.02
C GLN A 645 -0.16 -18.77 11.33
N GLY A 646 -0.63 -19.58 10.40
CA GLY A 646 0.20 -20.53 9.65
C GLY A 646 0.94 -19.90 8.50
N LYS A 647 0.41 -18.81 7.94
CA LYS A 647 1.06 -18.08 6.83
C LYS A 647 2.13 -17.13 7.37
N THR A 648 3.38 -17.54 7.33
CA THR A 648 4.52 -16.79 7.88
C THR A 648 5.24 -15.91 6.85
N HIS A 649 5.08 -16.21 5.54
CA HIS A 649 5.78 -15.50 4.45
C HIS A 649 5.01 -15.62 3.14
N GLY A 650 5.35 -14.72 2.18
CA GLY A 650 5.04 -14.89 0.77
C GLY A 650 6.22 -15.56 0.05
N LEU A 651 5.95 -16.44 -0.91
CA LEU A 651 6.97 -17.18 -1.64
C LEU A 651 6.96 -16.81 -3.12
N ILE A 652 8.13 -16.54 -3.69
CA ILE A 652 8.35 -16.27 -5.10
C ILE A 652 9.25 -17.35 -5.67
N VAL A 653 8.73 -18.15 -6.59
CA VAL A 653 9.51 -19.16 -7.32
C VAL A 653 9.86 -18.55 -8.68
N ASP A 654 11.16 -18.34 -8.92
CA ASP A 654 11.67 -17.58 -10.07
C ASP A 654 12.32 -18.50 -11.10
N TYR A 655 11.71 -18.62 -12.28
CA TYR A 655 12.20 -19.41 -13.41
C TYR A 655 13.09 -18.63 -14.40
N ILE A 656 13.25 -17.31 -14.18
CA ILE A 656 13.92 -16.40 -15.13
C ILE A 656 15.23 -15.83 -14.58
N GLY A 657 15.42 -15.86 -13.26
CA GLY A 657 16.60 -15.29 -12.62
C GLY A 657 16.50 -13.78 -12.40
N ILE A 658 15.31 -13.27 -12.01
CA ILE A 658 15.08 -11.84 -11.75
C ILE A 658 15.43 -11.42 -10.32
N PHE A 659 15.99 -12.30 -9.53
CA PHE A 659 16.29 -12.04 -8.11
C PHE A 659 17.12 -10.76 -7.88
N ASP A 660 18.11 -10.51 -8.73
CA ASP A 660 18.93 -9.28 -8.65
C ASP A 660 18.12 -8.00 -8.93
N ASP A 661 17.10 -8.09 -9.77
CA ASP A 661 16.17 -6.98 -10.06
C ASP A 661 15.22 -6.74 -8.88
N VAL A 662 14.81 -7.80 -8.19
CA VAL A 662 14.02 -7.70 -6.95
C VAL A 662 14.83 -7.06 -5.82
N ALA A 663 16.06 -7.53 -5.59
CA ALA A 663 16.93 -6.96 -4.56
C ALA A 663 17.15 -5.46 -4.79
N ARG A 664 17.42 -5.05 -6.03
CA ARG A 664 17.55 -3.63 -6.39
C ARG A 664 16.26 -2.83 -6.20
N ALA A 665 15.11 -3.42 -6.50
CA ALA A 665 13.83 -2.78 -6.36
C ALA A 665 13.41 -2.62 -4.88
N LEU A 666 13.80 -3.54 -4.00
CA LEU A 666 13.60 -3.46 -2.55
C LEU A 666 14.61 -2.53 -1.85
N ASP A 667 15.85 -2.46 -2.37
CA ASP A 667 16.93 -1.59 -1.86
C ASP A 667 16.80 -0.11 -2.31
N PHE A 668 15.63 0.33 -2.72
CA PHE A 668 15.37 1.73 -3.08
C PHE A 668 15.48 2.61 -1.82
N ASP A 669 16.75 2.91 -1.41
CA ASP A 669 17.07 3.50 -0.13
C ASP A 669 17.53 4.98 -0.23
N GLU A 670 17.71 5.62 0.93
CA GLU A 670 18.06 7.03 1.15
C GLU A 670 19.22 7.57 0.31
N ASN A 671 20.21 6.73 -0.05
CA ASN A 671 21.33 7.11 -0.92
C ASN A 671 20.90 7.44 -2.36
N SER A 672 19.78 6.91 -2.82
CA SER A 672 19.19 7.23 -4.11
C SER A 672 18.58 8.64 -4.11
N MET A 673 18.06 9.11 -2.99
CA MET A 673 17.37 10.39 -2.84
C MET A 673 18.30 11.60 -3.05
N ARG A 674 19.54 11.57 -2.55
CA ARG A 674 20.51 12.66 -2.79
C ARG A 674 20.85 12.81 -4.27
N LYS A 675 20.88 11.71 -5.04
CA LYS A 675 21.12 11.75 -6.49
C LYS A 675 19.90 12.30 -7.26
N ILE A 676 18.69 12.18 -6.72
CA ILE A 676 17.46 12.68 -7.34
C ILE A 676 17.44 14.20 -7.39
N ILE A 677 17.73 14.86 -6.27
CA ILE A 677 17.74 16.34 -6.18
C ILE A 677 18.79 16.92 -7.15
N THR A 678 19.94 16.27 -7.25
CA THR A 678 21.00 16.67 -8.19
C THR A 678 20.56 16.49 -9.65
N ASN A 679 19.79 15.46 -9.98
CA ASN A 679 19.29 15.22 -11.34
C ASN A 679 18.22 16.22 -11.79
N ILE A 680 17.35 16.68 -10.90
CA ILE A 680 16.32 17.70 -11.23
C ILE A 680 16.97 19.02 -11.64
N GLU A 681 17.94 19.49 -10.88
CA GLU A 681 18.69 20.71 -11.22
C GLU A 681 19.46 20.57 -12.55
N GLU A 682 19.95 19.39 -12.84
CA GLU A 682 20.62 19.09 -14.10
C GLU A 682 19.64 19.08 -15.28
N ILE A 683 18.45 18.52 -15.10
CA ILE A 683 17.37 18.53 -16.10
C ILE A 683 16.89 19.98 -16.35
N LYS A 684 16.73 20.80 -15.30
CA LYS A 684 16.41 22.23 -15.44
C LYS A 684 17.42 22.97 -16.31
N LYS A 685 18.72 22.67 -16.14
CA LYS A 685 19.79 23.25 -16.97
C LYS A 685 19.76 22.79 -18.43
N GLN A 686 19.37 21.56 -18.68
CA GLN A 686 19.32 20.96 -20.01
C GLN A 686 18.06 21.34 -20.79
N LEU A 687 16.91 21.58 -20.13
CA LEU A 687 15.62 21.84 -20.78
C LEU A 687 15.65 22.97 -21.82
N PRO A 688 16.24 24.16 -21.55
CA PRO A 688 16.31 25.24 -22.54
C PRO A 688 17.08 24.83 -23.79
N THR A 689 18.13 24.02 -23.65
CA THR A 689 18.94 23.51 -24.78
C THR A 689 18.15 22.52 -25.64
N LEU A 690 17.40 21.59 -24.99
CA LEU A 690 16.54 20.64 -25.66
C LEU A 690 15.40 21.34 -26.40
N LEU A 691 14.77 22.32 -25.74
CA LEU A 691 13.74 23.15 -26.37
C LEU A 691 14.26 23.90 -27.60
N LYS A 692 15.43 24.56 -27.47
CA LYS A 692 16.08 25.27 -28.58
C LYS A 692 16.43 24.33 -29.73
N LYS A 693 16.86 23.11 -29.44
CA LYS A 693 17.14 22.09 -30.45
C LYS A 693 15.88 21.72 -31.24
N CYS A 694 14.77 21.49 -30.58
CA CYS A 694 13.50 21.17 -31.24
C CYS A 694 12.94 22.36 -32.06
N LEU A 695 13.05 23.59 -31.53
CA LEU A 695 12.65 24.79 -32.26
C LEU A 695 13.55 25.06 -33.48
N GLY A 696 14.81 24.57 -33.45
CA GLY A 696 15.75 24.67 -34.55
C GLY A 696 15.27 24.01 -35.87
N TYR A 697 14.37 23.04 -35.82
CA TYR A 697 13.74 22.46 -37.01
C TYR A 697 12.78 23.42 -37.71
N PHE A 698 12.31 24.47 -37.04
CA PHE A 698 11.25 25.38 -37.48
C PHE A 698 11.75 26.82 -37.61
N LEU A 699 12.99 26.98 -37.99
CA LEU A 699 13.58 28.33 -38.21
C LEU A 699 12.83 29.07 -39.33
N GLY A 700 12.31 30.27 -39.01
CA GLY A 700 11.57 31.10 -39.95
C GLY A 700 10.04 30.87 -39.96
N VAL A 701 9.49 29.91 -39.19
CA VAL A 701 8.05 29.74 -39.02
C VAL A 701 7.52 30.79 -38.04
N ASP A 702 6.51 31.53 -38.47
CA ASP A 702 5.76 32.42 -37.56
C ASP A 702 4.81 31.55 -36.67
N ARG A 703 5.20 31.37 -35.43
CA ARG A 703 4.48 30.53 -34.48
C ARG A 703 3.23 31.19 -33.85
N THR A 704 2.94 32.43 -34.24
CA THR A 704 1.72 33.14 -33.84
C THR A 704 0.53 32.88 -34.81
N ILE A 705 0.81 32.28 -35.97
CA ILE A 705 -0.25 31.87 -36.89
C ILE A 705 -0.96 30.64 -36.36
N GLU A 706 -2.26 30.81 -36.10
CA GLU A 706 -3.12 29.73 -35.62
C GLU A 706 -3.79 28.97 -36.78
N GLY A 707 -4.33 27.78 -36.47
CA GLY A 707 -5.11 26.98 -37.41
C GLY A 707 -4.25 26.16 -38.36
N TRP A 708 -4.88 25.79 -39.52
CA TRP A 708 -4.27 24.88 -40.46
C TRP A 708 -3.09 25.49 -41.22
N GLU A 709 -3.09 26.80 -41.44
CA GLU A 709 -2.02 27.52 -42.13
C GLU A 709 -0.69 27.49 -41.32
N GLY A 710 -0.78 27.72 -40.01
CA GLY A 710 0.37 27.65 -39.14
C GLY A 710 0.92 26.23 -39.01
N LEU A 711 0.01 25.22 -38.94
CA LEU A 711 0.41 23.81 -38.85
C LEU A 711 1.05 23.34 -40.17
N MET A 712 0.54 23.76 -41.31
CA MET A 712 1.07 23.42 -42.61
C MET A 712 2.48 24.02 -42.82
N ALA A 713 2.67 25.28 -42.45
CA ALA A 713 3.99 25.92 -42.49
C ALA A 713 5.03 25.16 -41.61
N ALA A 714 4.62 24.65 -40.46
CA ALA A 714 5.49 23.82 -39.62
C ALA A 714 5.77 22.45 -40.27
N GLN A 715 4.79 21.79 -40.87
CA GLN A 715 4.99 20.52 -41.58
C GLN A 715 5.89 20.64 -42.79
N GLU A 716 5.87 21.75 -43.53
CA GLU A 716 6.74 22.04 -44.68
C GLU A 716 8.23 22.11 -44.28
N CYS A 717 8.52 22.43 -43.02
CA CYS A 717 9.88 22.36 -42.49
C CYS A 717 10.40 20.92 -42.26
N LEU A 718 9.53 19.91 -42.36
CA LEU A 718 9.87 18.50 -42.19
C LEU A 718 9.43 17.69 -43.44
N PRO A 719 10.01 17.99 -44.64
CA PRO A 719 9.50 17.45 -45.89
C PRO A 719 9.72 15.97 -46.09
N THR A 720 10.68 15.37 -45.39
CA THR A 720 11.00 13.94 -45.51
C THR A 720 10.70 13.15 -44.24
N ASN A 721 10.44 11.84 -44.38
CA ASN A 721 10.26 10.97 -43.22
C ASN A 721 11.49 10.95 -42.32
N LYS A 722 12.70 11.11 -42.89
CA LYS A 722 13.94 11.17 -42.11
C LYS A 722 13.97 12.41 -41.20
N GLU A 723 13.50 13.55 -41.66
CA GLU A 723 13.41 14.77 -40.85
C GLU A 723 12.30 14.68 -39.81
N LYS A 724 11.16 14.09 -40.15
CA LYS A 724 10.07 13.79 -39.19
C LYS A 724 10.52 12.86 -38.10
N ASP A 725 11.27 11.80 -38.44
CA ASP A 725 11.81 10.85 -37.45
C ASP A 725 12.89 11.49 -36.56
N ALA A 726 13.76 12.36 -37.13
CA ALA A 726 14.75 13.07 -36.36
C ALA A 726 14.12 14.06 -35.37
N PHE A 727 13.15 14.87 -35.83
CA PHE A 727 12.38 15.74 -34.95
C PHE A 727 11.64 14.96 -33.86
N ALA A 728 10.96 13.86 -34.22
CA ALA A 728 10.24 13.02 -33.29
C ALA A 728 11.15 12.40 -32.21
N ALA A 729 12.39 12.05 -32.56
CA ALA A 729 13.37 11.55 -31.61
C ALA A 729 13.77 12.64 -30.60
N ASP A 730 14.10 13.84 -31.11
CA ASP A 730 14.49 14.97 -30.25
C ASP A 730 13.35 15.51 -29.41
N TYR A 731 12.13 15.57 -29.98
CA TYR A 731 10.95 15.96 -29.21
C TYR A 731 10.64 14.97 -28.06
N ARG A 732 10.78 13.67 -28.28
CA ARG A 732 10.61 12.67 -27.20
C ARG A 732 11.58 12.88 -26.06
N VAL A 733 12.81 13.31 -26.31
CA VAL A 733 13.77 13.65 -25.26
C VAL A 733 13.33 14.90 -24.49
N LEU A 734 12.87 15.95 -25.23
CA LEU A 734 12.34 17.18 -24.64
C LEU A 734 11.11 16.88 -23.78
N ASN A 735 10.16 16.08 -24.32
CA ASN A 735 8.94 15.69 -23.61
C ASN A 735 9.24 14.98 -22.30
N ARG A 736 10.19 14.04 -22.28
CA ARG A 736 10.64 13.36 -21.06
C ARG A 736 11.22 14.31 -20.01
N ALA A 737 12.03 15.29 -20.46
CA ALA A 737 12.58 16.31 -19.57
C ALA A 737 11.48 17.23 -19.01
N TRP A 738 10.48 17.56 -19.85
CA TRP A 738 9.32 18.34 -19.45
C TRP A 738 8.46 17.61 -18.42
N ASP A 739 8.12 16.35 -18.67
CA ASP A 739 7.35 15.50 -17.77
C ASP A 739 8.06 15.32 -16.42
N ALA A 740 9.37 15.16 -16.44
CA ALA A 740 10.19 15.04 -15.22
C ALA A 740 10.18 16.29 -14.34
N LEU A 741 10.03 17.47 -14.94
CA LEU A 741 9.98 18.75 -14.24
C LEU A 741 8.56 19.23 -13.92
N SER A 742 7.54 18.72 -14.61
CA SER A 742 6.15 19.15 -14.38
C SER A 742 5.65 18.71 -12.97
N PRO A 743 5.01 19.62 -12.18
CA PRO A 743 4.51 20.96 -12.50
C PRO A 743 5.39 22.14 -11.98
N ASP A 744 6.68 22.09 -12.16
CA ASP A 744 7.60 23.12 -11.65
C ASP A 744 7.30 24.49 -12.28
N VAL A 745 7.32 25.55 -11.46
CA VAL A 745 7.14 26.95 -11.87
C VAL A 745 8.15 27.37 -12.95
N PHE A 746 9.33 26.78 -12.95
CA PHE A 746 10.39 26.98 -13.95
C PHE A 746 9.87 26.75 -15.39
N LEU A 747 8.94 25.80 -15.59
CA LEU A 747 8.37 25.49 -16.89
C LEU A 747 7.51 26.60 -17.48
N ASN A 748 6.99 27.50 -16.66
CA ASN A 748 6.09 28.58 -17.12
C ASN A 748 6.76 29.47 -18.17
N ALA A 749 8.08 29.67 -18.09
CA ALA A 749 8.85 30.45 -19.04
C ALA A 749 8.92 29.81 -20.45
N TYR A 750 8.70 28.50 -20.53
CA TYR A 750 8.87 27.70 -21.74
C TYR A 750 7.58 27.09 -22.25
N LYS A 751 6.47 27.30 -21.55
CA LYS A 751 5.19 26.62 -21.77
C LYS A 751 4.63 26.85 -23.19
N ALA A 752 4.67 28.07 -23.68
CA ALA A 752 4.13 28.38 -25.00
C ALA A 752 4.86 27.64 -26.12
N ASP A 753 6.20 27.63 -26.06
CA ASP A 753 7.05 26.96 -27.04
C ASP A 753 6.88 25.44 -27.00
N TYR A 754 6.82 24.88 -25.79
CA TYR A 754 6.59 23.45 -25.61
C TYR A 754 5.21 23.01 -26.14
N GLN A 755 4.16 23.76 -25.83
CA GLN A 755 2.79 23.45 -26.31
C GLN A 755 2.68 23.52 -27.83
N TRP A 756 3.37 24.49 -28.46
CA TRP A 756 3.43 24.58 -29.89
C TRP A 756 4.13 23.35 -30.50
N LEU A 757 5.31 22.99 -30.01
CA LEU A 757 6.05 21.80 -30.45
C LEU A 757 5.26 20.50 -30.23
N SER A 758 4.48 20.39 -29.15
CA SER A 758 3.60 19.23 -28.89
C SER A 758 2.54 19.04 -29.96
N ARG A 759 1.91 20.14 -30.41
CA ARG A 759 0.89 20.10 -31.47
C ARG A 759 1.51 19.72 -32.81
N VAL A 760 2.69 20.26 -33.13
CA VAL A 760 3.41 19.90 -34.36
C VAL A 760 3.83 18.43 -34.31
N TYR A 761 4.36 17.94 -33.19
CA TYR A 761 4.73 16.53 -33.02
C TYR A 761 3.54 15.58 -33.27
N GLU A 762 2.38 15.86 -32.67
CA GLU A 762 1.18 15.05 -32.84
C GLU A 762 0.74 14.96 -34.32
N SER A 763 1.00 16.01 -35.10
CA SER A 763 0.64 16.07 -36.51
C SER A 763 1.60 15.29 -37.45
N VAL A 764 2.84 15.03 -36.99
CA VAL A 764 3.89 14.40 -37.83
C VAL A 764 4.46 13.11 -37.22
N LYS A 765 3.98 12.69 -36.04
CA LYS A 765 4.49 11.49 -35.38
C LYS A 765 4.38 10.26 -36.27
N PRO A 766 5.42 9.39 -36.26
CA PRO A 766 5.39 8.16 -37.04
C PRO A 766 4.22 7.27 -36.65
N THR A 767 3.45 6.79 -37.62
CA THR A 767 2.45 5.75 -37.41
C THR A 767 3.13 4.39 -37.43
N ASP A 768 3.06 3.64 -36.31
CA ASP A 768 3.76 2.36 -36.04
C ASP A 768 3.35 1.19 -36.97
N GLY A 769 3.38 1.36 -38.29
CA GLY A 769 2.95 0.34 -39.22
C GLY A 769 4.02 -0.69 -39.65
N ARG A 770 5.31 -0.35 -39.61
CA ARG A 770 6.36 -1.22 -40.20
C ARG A 770 6.84 -2.34 -39.28
N GLY A 771 7.04 -2.11 -37.98
CA GLY A 771 7.52 -3.14 -37.08
C GLY A 771 6.58 -4.34 -36.94
N GLY A 772 5.27 -4.13 -37.00
CA GLY A 772 4.26 -5.19 -36.98
C GLY A 772 4.28 -6.12 -38.21
N LEU A 773 4.57 -5.56 -39.38
CA LEU A 773 4.63 -6.32 -40.65
C LEU A 773 5.86 -7.23 -40.73
N ILE A 774 7.03 -6.75 -40.31
CA ILE A 774 8.27 -7.54 -40.24
C ILE A 774 8.11 -8.69 -39.24
N TRP A 775 7.53 -8.43 -38.09
CA TRP A 775 7.24 -9.45 -37.10
C TRP A 775 6.30 -10.54 -37.66
N ALA A 776 5.20 -10.16 -38.27
CA ALA A 776 4.24 -11.12 -38.79
C ALA A 776 4.80 -12.03 -39.88
N SER A 777 5.74 -11.53 -40.72
CA SER A 777 6.30 -12.29 -41.84
C SER A 777 7.55 -13.14 -41.50
N LEU A 778 8.42 -12.64 -40.60
CA LEU A 778 9.69 -13.28 -40.29
C LEU A 778 9.81 -13.83 -38.85
N GLY A 779 9.08 -13.24 -37.91
CA GLY A 779 9.17 -13.61 -36.51
C GLY A 779 8.79 -15.08 -36.24
N ALA A 780 7.73 -15.59 -36.89
CA ALA A 780 7.28 -16.98 -36.76
C ALA A 780 8.31 -17.98 -37.30
N LYS A 781 8.91 -17.69 -38.46
CA LYS A 781 9.97 -18.55 -39.04
C LYS A 781 11.22 -18.58 -38.19
N THR A 782 11.60 -17.45 -37.60
CA THR A 782 12.75 -17.35 -36.71
C THR A 782 12.51 -18.08 -35.39
N ILE A 783 11.30 -18.06 -34.84
CA ILE A 783 10.94 -18.84 -33.65
C ILE A 783 11.06 -20.35 -33.93
N GLU A 784 10.57 -20.82 -35.07
CA GLU A 784 10.67 -22.20 -35.47
C GLU A 784 12.15 -22.64 -35.60
N LEU A 785 12.99 -21.80 -36.18
CA LEU A 785 14.41 -21.99 -36.27
C LEU A 785 15.09 -22.12 -34.90
N VAL A 786 14.75 -21.26 -33.95
CA VAL A 786 15.27 -21.33 -32.58
C VAL A 786 14.81 -22.61 -31.89
N HIS A 787 13.54 -23.01 -32.05
CA HIS A 787 13.04 -24.26 -31.44
C HIS A 787 13.75 -25.50 -31.99
N GLN A 788 14.12 -25.54 -33.28
CA GLN A 788 14.83 -26.64 -33.89
C GLN A 788 16.28 -26.79 -33.36
N ASN A 789 16.87 -25.70 -32.86
CA ASN A 789 18.26 -25.67 -32.39
C ASN A 789 18.36 -25.49 -30.84
N LEU A 790 17.27 -25.66 -30.11
CA LEU A 790 17.20 -25.49 -28.66
C LEU A 790 17.02 -26.83 -27.96
N THR A 791 17.93 -27.20 -27.08
CA THR A 791 17.82 -28.40 -26.24
C THR A 791 17.53 -27.94 -24.79
N VAL A 792 16.52 -28.55 -24.17
CA VAL A 792 16.10 -28.23 -22.79
C VAL A 792 16.75 -29.23 -21.86
N GLY A 793 17.61 -28.75 -20.95
CA GLY A 793 18.18 -29.51 -19.83
C GLY A 793 17.14 -29.84 -18.75
N GLU A 794 17.54 -30.63 -17.75
CA GLU A 794 16.68 -30.81 -16.56
C GLU A 794 16.50 -29.49 -15.82
N ALA A 795 15.33 -29.29 -15.19
CA ALA A 795 15.18 -28.21 -14.23
C ALA A 795 16.12 -28.51 -13.07
N ASP A 796 17.00 -27.58 -12.73
CA ASP A 796 17.97 -27.75 -11.66
C ASP A 796 17.23 -27.79 -10.32
N GLU A 797 16.76 -28.97 -9.93
CA GLU A 797 16.15 -29.23 -8.62
C GLU A 797 17.24 -29.21 -7.52
N ASP A 798 18.48 -29.39 -7.91
CA ASP A 798 19.70 -29.35 -7.10
C ASP A 798 20.44 -28.00 -7.27
N VAL A 799 19.76 -26.88 -7.11
CA VAL A 799 20.41 -25.84 -6.36
C VAL A 799 20.35 -26.31 -4.91
N GLU A 800 21.03 -27.44 -4.68
CA GLU A 800 21.46 -27.79 -3.36
C GLU A 800 21.96 -26.51 -2.73
N ILE A 801 21.38 -26.18 -1.64
CA ILE A 801 21.95 -25.31 -0.67
C ILE A 801 23.38 -25.74 -0.62
N LEU A 802 24.24 -24.93 -1.20
CA LEU A 802 25.65 -25.18 -1.27
C LEU A 802 26.09 -25.64 0.12
N ALA A 803 26.16 -26.96 0.33
CA ALA A 803 26.91 -27.55 1.40
C ALA A 803 28.36 -27.26 1.05
N MET A 804 28.78 -26.01 1.20
CA MET A 804 30.16 -25.62 0.96
C MET A 804 31.00 -26.18 2.10
N ASP A 805 31.87 -27.06 1.76
CA ASP A 805 32.93 -27.54 2.63
C ASP A 805 33.85 -26.36 3.00
N ALA A 806 34.47 -26.39 4.16
CA ALA A 806 35.28 -25.27 4.67
C ALA A 806 36.44 -24.90 3.69
N ASP A 807 36.96 -25.88 2.98
CA ASP A 807 38.06 -25.68 2.02
C ASP A 807 37.62 -24.96 0.75
N LEU A 808 36.36 -25.09 0.33
CA LEU A 808 35.74 -24.35 -0.77
C LEU A 808 35.45 -22.88 -0.42
N ILE A 809 35.31 -22.55 0.85
CA ILE A 809 35.01 -21.19 1.32
C ILE A 809 36.22 -20.26 1.10
N ASP A 810 37.42 -20.72 1.41
CA ASP A 810 38.65 -19.94 1.22
C ASP A 810 38.95 -19.75 -0.28
N GLU A 811 38.76 -20.76 -1.11
CA GLU A 811 38.86 -20.67 -2.57
C GLU A 811 37.78 -19.76 -3.20
N PHE A 812 36.56 -19.73 -2.62
CA PHE A 812 35.45 -18.89 -3.05
C PHE A 812 35.68 -17.42 -2.66
N LEU A 813 36.25 -17.17 -1.48
CA LEU A 813 36.59 -15.81 -1.01
C LEU A 813 37.74 -15.19 -1.83
N GLU A 814 38.66 -15.99 -2.33
CA GLU A 814 39.76 -15.52 -3.19
C GLU A 814 39.32 -15.20 -4.64
N LYS A 815 38.23 -15.82 -5.12
CA LYS A 815 37.74 -15.67 -6.50
C LYS A 815 36.63 -14.64 -6.71
N GLN A 816 35.97 -14.15 -5.66
CA GLN A 816 34.81 -13.27 -5.82
C GLN A 816 35.09 -11.80 -5.49
N LYS A 817 34.68 -10.92 -6.43
CA LYS A 817 34.76 -9.45 -6.30
C LYS A 817 33.67 -8.79 -5.48
N ASP A 818 32.62 -9.52 -5.05
CA ASP A 818 31.45 -8.91 -4.38
C ASP A 818 30.97 -9.71 -3.16
N VAL A 819 31.62 -9.45 -2.02
CA VAL A 819 31.30 -10.06 -0.71
C VAL A 819 29.88 -9.78 -0.27
N LYS A 820 29.33 -8.58 -0.52
CA LYS A 820 27.98 -8.19 -0.09
C LYS A 820 26.88 -9.03 -0.76
N LYS A 821 27.03 -9.33 -2.04
CA LYS A 821 26.05 -10.11 -2.81
C LYS A 821 25.99 -11.56 -2.32
N THR A 822 27.14 -12.15 -2.06
CA THR A 822 27.27 -13.53 -1.57
C THR A 822 26.73 -13.65 -0.15
N THR A 823 27.04 -12.70 0.74
CA THR A 823 26.53 -12.63 2.11
C THR A 823 25.01 -12.66 2.14
N LYS A 824 24.36 -11.80 1.34
CA LYS A 824 22.90 -11.67 1.31
C LYS A 824 22.20 -12.92 0.78
N LYS A 825 22.82 -13.63 -0.20
CA LYS A 825 22.29 -14.88 -0.75
C LYS A 825 22.30 -16.01 0.30
N ILE A 826 23.40 -16.14 1.06
CA ILE A 826 23.53 -17.15 2.12
C ILE A 826 22.58 -16.85 3.28
N GLU A 827 22.45 -15.60 3.64
CA GLU A 827 21.55 -15.14 4.70
C GLU A 827 20.09 -15.51 4.39
N ILE A 828 19.63 -15.23 3.17
CA ILE A 828 18.26 -15.54 2.73
C ILE A 828 18.00 -17.06 2.78
N ASN A 829 18.95 -17.86 2.30
CA ASN A 829 18.82 -19.32 2.32
C ASN A 829 18.79 -19.87 3.74
N LEU A 830 19.59 -19.31 4.64
CA LEU A 830 19.60 -19.71 6.05
C LEU A 830 18.29 -19.34 6.76
N VAL A 831 17.77 -18.14 6.52
CA VAL A 831 16.45 -17.70 7.05
C VAL A 831 15.34 -18.63 6.56
N ALA A 832 15.32 -18.95 5.27
CA ALA A 832 14.35 -19.90 4.71
C ALA A 832 14.40 -21.27 5.38
N LYS A 833 15.60 -21.81 5.63
CA LYS A 833 15.77 -23.08 6.36
C LYS A 833 15.28 -23.02 7.79
N ILE A 834 15.64 -21.98 8.53
CA ILE A 834 15.21 -21.81 9.92
C ILE A 834 13.69 -21.68 9.99
N MET A 835 13.07 -20.95 9.06
CA MET A 835 11.63 -20.75 8.99
C MET A 835 10.86 -22.02 8.63
N ASN A 836 11.44 -22.92 7.85
CA ASN A 836 10.81 -24.22 7.54
C ASN A 836 10.72 -25.15 8.76
N HIS A 837 11.47 -24.87 9.83
CA HIS A 837 11.56 -25.71 11.02
C HIS A 837 11.26 -24.95 12.33
N THR A 838 10.32 -24.00 12.31
CA THR A 838 9.98 -23.12 13.43
C THR A 838 9.52 -23.80 14.70
N LYS A 839 9.16 -25.09 14.65
CA LYS A 839 8.77 -25.90 15.83
C LYS A 839 9.91 -26.71 16.42
N ASP A 840 11.07 -26.79 15.76
CA ASP A 840 12.23 -27.53 16.25
C ASP A 840 13.12 -26.61 17.12
N PRO A 841 13.33 -26.96 18.40
CA PRO A 841 14.16 -26.15 19.31
C PRO A 841 15.58 -25.88 18.82
N LYS A 842 16.14 -26.71 17.93
CA LYS A 842 17.47 -26.50 17.34
C LYS A 842 17.45 -25.35 16.34
N PHE A 843 16.41 -25.25 15.51
CA PHE A 843 16.26 -24.19 14.52
C PHE A 843 15.84 -22.87 15.17
N ILE A 844 15.10 -22.88 16.27
CA ILE A 844 14.82 -21.68 17.08
C ILE A 844 16.15 -21.06 17.57
N LYS A 845 17.05 -21.89 18.15
CA LYS A 845 18.37 -21.41 18.61
C LYS A 845 19.25 -20.88 17.45
N LEU A 846 19.15 -21.48 16.28
CA LEU A 846 19.86 -20.99 15.07
C LEU A 846 19.29 -19.63 14.62
N GLY A 847 18.00 -19.42 14.74
CA GLY A 847 17.34 -18.13 14.48
C GLY A 847 17.83 -17.04 15.43
N GLU A 848 17.89 -17.31 16.73
CA GLU A 848 18.43 -16.40 17.73
C GLU A 848 19.91 -16.03 17.49
N LYS A 849 20.73 -17.02 17.10
CA LYS A 849 22.13 -16.78 16.73
C LYS A 849 22.24 -15.89 15.47
N LEU A 850 21.39 -16.10 14.49
CA LEU A 850 21.37 -15.32 13.26
C LEU A 850 20.97 -13.86 13.54
N GLU A 851 19.96 -13.63 14.34
CA GLU A 851 19.53 -12.27 14.73
C GLU A 851 20.65 -11.55 15.52
N THR A 852 21.26 -12.22 16.48
CA THR A 852 22.40 -11.67 17.24
C THR A 852 23.56 -11.30 16.31
N LEU A 853 23.80 -12.10 15.29
CA LEU A 853 24.86 -11.86 14.32
C LEU A 853 24.55 -10.65 13.40
N ARG A 854 23.29 -10.50 13.01
CA ARG A 854 22.80 -9.33 12.25
C ARG A 854 22.97 -8.06 13.03
N GLU A 855 22.50 -8.03 14.29
CA GLU A 855 22.64 -6.88 15.17
C GLU A 855 24.09 -6.43 15.34
N LYS A 856 25.01 -7.37 15.53
CA LYS A 856 26.45 -7.08 15.62
C LYS A 856 27.03 -6.50 14.33
N HIS A 857 26.57 -6.96 13.18
CA HIS A 857 26.99 -6.42 11.88
C HIS A 857 26.42 -5.02 11.63
N GLU A 858 25.16 -4.79 11.95
CA GLU A 858 24.50 -3.48 11.84
C GLU A 858 25.12 -2.44 12.78
N GLN A 859 25.53 -2.85 13.97
CA GLN A 859 26.26 -2.02 14.93
C GLN A 859 27.73 -1.78 14.55
N GLY A 860 28.21 -2.36 13.46
CA GLY A 860 29.60 -2.24 13.03
C GLY A 860 30.61 -3.00 13.89
N LEU A 861 30.15 -3.90 14.75
CA LEU A 861 30.99 -4.71 15.64
C LEU A 861 31.64 -5.88 14.91
N VAL A 862 31.14 -6.22 13.73
CA VAL A 862 31.63 -7.32 12.88
C VAL A 862 31.76 -6.79 11.46
N THR A 863 32.90 -7.02 10.80
CA THR A 863 33.10 -6.62 9.40
C THR A 863 32.27 -7.47 8.45
N SER A 864 32.03 -6.98 7.24
CA SER A 864 31.24 -7.72 6.23
C SER A 864 31.86 -9.09 5.87
N ILE A 865 33.19 -9.25 5.96
CA ILE A 865 33.89 -10.53 5.73
C ILE A 865 33.72 -11.47 6.91
N GLU A 866 33.85 -10.95 8.12
CA GLU A 866 33.63 -11.76 9.36
C GLU A 866 32.13 -12.16 9.45
N PHE A 867 31.22 -11.26 9.11
CA PHE A 867 29.79 -11.57 9.04
C PHE A 867 29.52 -12.71 8.05
N LEU A 868 30.10 -12.68 6.85
CA LEU A 868 29.96 -13.76 5.88
C LEU A 868 30.50 -15.11 6.40
N LYS A 869 31.65 -15.10 7.07
CA LYS A 869 32.25 -16.34 7.66
C LYS A 869 31.34 -16.95 8.73
N LEU A 870 30.85 -16.13 9.65
CA LEU A 870 29.95 -16.58 10.73
C LEU A 870 28.58 -17.02 10.19
N LEU A 871 28.09 -16.38 9.12
CA LEU A 871 26.86 -16.76 8.44
C LEU A 871 26.98 -18.14 7.76
N LEU A 872 28.14 -18.43 7.18
CA LEU A 872 28.45 -19.73 6.58
C LEU A 872 28.55 -20.85 7.63
N GLU A 873 29.08 -20.55 8.81
CA GLU A 873 29.10 -21.51 9.94
C GLU A 873 27.68 -21.83 10.40
N LEU A 874 26.81 -20.82 10.54
CA LEU A 874 25.40 -21.02 10.88
C LEU A 874 24.66 -21.83 9.79
N ALA A 875 24.97 -21.62 8.52
CA ALA A 875 24.40 -22.40 7.42
C ALA A 875 24.84 -23.88 7.48
N LYS A 876 26.08 -24.17 7.89
CA LYS A 876 26.56 -25.54 8.14
C LYS A 876 25.86 -26.19 9.34
N GLU A 877 25.69 -25.45 10.45
CA GLU A 877 24.94 -25.94 11.61
C GLU A 877 23.48 -26.27 11.23
N ALA A 878 22.83 -25.42 10.42
CA ALA A 878 21.48 -25.65 9.93
C ALA A 878 21.39 -26.91 9.02
N ALA A 879 22.34 -27.09 8.13
CA ALA A 879 22.40 -28.29 7.25
C ALA A 879 22.65 -29.57 8.04
N GLN A 880 23.45 -29.51 9.12
CA GLN A 880 23.70 -30.68 10.01
C GLN A 880 22.47 -30.97 10.90
N ALA A 881 21.72 -29.96 11.30
CA ALA A 881 20.50 -30.13 12.07
C ALA A 881 19.37 -30.78 11.25
N GLU A 882 19.32 -30.53 9.95
CA GLU A 882 18.37 -31.15 9.01
C GLU A 882 18.68 -32.64 8.75
N LYS A 883 19.96 -33.04 8.76
CA LYS A 883 20.38 -34.42 8.52
C LYS A 883 20.25 -35.38 9.73
N LYS A 884 19.94 -34.86 10.89
CA LYS A 884 19.73 -35.59 12.15
C LYS A 884 18.26 -35.52 12.61
#